data_8119299307c710299867f7e1ad3e20b1
#
_entry.id   8119299307c710299867f7e1ad3e20b1
#
_cell.length_a   1.000
_cell.length_b   1.000
_cell.length_c   1.000
_cell.angle_alpha   90.00
_cell.angle_beta   90.00
_cell.angle_gamma   90.00
#
_symmetry.space_group_name_H-M   'P 1'
#
loop_
_entity.id
_entity.type
_entity.pdbx_description
1 polymer ?
#
loop_
_entity_poly.entity_id
_entity_poly.type
_entity_poly.pdbx_seq_one_letter_code
_entity_poly.pdbx_strand_id
1 'polypeptide(L)'
;MSKDIKKLSKEAYGGIKGEEYIPFIPANEVMPEATSYSIAFGILFAIIFAAANTYLGLKVGLTISAGIPGAILATGLLKSIFKRNSILEANYVASLAAVGESIAGGIIFVLPAIILIGLNLSIITVALVTIIGGLMGVYFVTPVRRYLIVQEHGELIYPEAIAQAEVLVNANQGGKGFQSVLKGLGVGVGYKILSGGLGLWNETASYVIRAYQGTMIGVDTLASLLGVGFIVGTSTSALMFAGSVLAWLALIPLIRFFGIYAPEAIFPSAALISEMSASEIWSNYIRYIGAGAVAAGGFISLIRSLPTIISSFKEAMGGFGKVSKSHRRLEEEPSIGWVLAAAILGFLLTWFIPSIGAGPIGAILTVFFSFFFSVVSARMVGVIGASNNPVSGMTIATLLVIASVYRAMGTTGIGGMTIVLLATGVVCVAIAVAGGVAQSLKATFIIGGSPRKIQHGMFVSLAIASIIAGATVLLLHNAYGIGSAQVTAPQATLMRLIVEGIMTGQLPWTLVIIGVVIAIFCSFAQIPILPVALGLYLPISLNSAIFFGGIIRKLVEIKFNKDESQLDAAVERGTLISSGLVAGDAITGILIGIFAALNIQTNFLATIIQNEVLRNIVSLGVFVILGSWVYRYSCNIRDNREV
;
A
#
# COMPACT_ATOMS: atom_id res chain seq x y z
N MET A 1 32.12 19.83 26.34
CA MET A 1 31.51 20.47 25.20
C MET A 1 30.20 19.72 24.92
N SER A 2 29.08 20.33 25.26
CA SER A 2 27.73 19.82 24.92
C SER A 2 27.64 19.78 23.39
N LYS A 3 27.49 18.59 22.82
CA LYS A 3 27.13 18.49 21.39
C LYS A 3 25.73 19.07 21.28
N ASP A 4 25.61 20.30 20.74
CA ASP A 4 24.34 20.88 20.42
C ASP A 4 23.58 19.89 19.50
N ILE A 5 22.48 19.37 20.01
CA ILE A 5 21.61 18.45 19.28
C ILE A 5 20.96 19.27 18.16
N LYS A 6 21.48 19.16 16.93
CA LYS A 6 20.90 19.83 15.77
C LYS A 6 19.54 19.20 15.47
N LYS A 7 18.45 19.88 15.80
CA LYS A 7 17.09 19.54 15.40
C LYS A 7 16.77 20.16 14.03
N LEU A 8 15.74 19.67 13.36
CA LEU A 8 15.18 20.37 12.20
C LEU A 8 14.75 21.78 12.62
N SER A 9 15.01 22.77 11.76
CA SER A 9 14.56 24.14 12.00
C SER A 9 13.02 24.20 11.95
N LYS A 10 12.40 25.17 12.62
CA LYS A 10 10.94 25.36 12.54
C LYS A 10 10.45 25.62 11.11
N GLU A 11 11.31 26.17 10.30
CA GLU A 11 11.07 26.47 8.88
C GLU A 11 10.97 25.21 8.01
N ALA A 12 11.49 24.06 8.46
CA ALA A 12 11.32 22.77 7.79
C ALA A 12 9.83 22.36 7.70
N TYR A 13 9.01 22.83 8.65
CA TYR A 13 7.58 22.53 8.74
C TYR A 13 6.70 23.50 7.92
N GLY A 14 7.31 24.39 7.16
CA GLY A 14 6.62 25.39 6.35
C GLY A 14 6.67 26.79 6.96
N GLY A 15 5.77 27.67 6.53
CA GLY A 15 5.69 29.05 7.04
C GLY A 15 6.61 30.04 6.34
N ILE A 16 7.52 29.57 5.49
CA ILE A 16 8.39 30.40 4.64
C ILE A 16 8.37 29.91 3.20
N LYS A 17 8.82 30.74 2.27
CA LYS A 17 9.07 30.29 0.89
C LYS A 17 10.29 29.37 0.87
N GLY A 18 10.21 28.28 0.10
CA GLY A 18 11.31 27.31 0.07
C GLY A 18 12.60 27.82 -0.55
N GLU A 19 12.56 28.94 -1.27
CA GLU A 19 13.75 29.65 -1.77
C GLU A 19 14.58 30.27 -0.63
N GLU A 20 13.95 30.58 0.49
CA GLU A 20 14.55 31.13 1.71
C GLU A 20 14.95 30.04 2.71
N TYR A 21 14.46 28.80 2.49
CA TYR A 21 14.70 27.67 3.38
C TYR A 21 16.17 27.21 3.32
N ILE A 22 16.80 27.08 4.48
CA ILE A 22 18.14 26.52 4.63
C ILE A 22 18.02 25.06 5.03
N PRO A 23 18.38 24.10 4.14
CA PRO A 23 18.31 22.68 4.45
C PRO A 23 19.20 22.27 5.61
N PHE A 24 18.90 21.11 6.23
CA PHE A 24 19.65 20.56 7.35
C PHE A 24 21.15 20.41 7.01
N ILE A 25 21.48 19.98 5.80
CA ILE A 25 22.84 19.99 5.25
C ILE A 25 22.91 21.12 4.20
N PRO A 26 23.59 22.23 4.49
CA PRO A 26 23.70 23.36 3.57
C PRO A 26 24.31 22.97 2.22
N ALA A 27 23.98 23.72 1.18
CA ALA A 27 24.40 23.42 -0.20
C ALA A 27 25.92 23.41 -0.41
N ASN A 28 26.66 24.18 0.40
CA ASN A 28 28.13 24.28 0.38
C ASN A 28 28.84 23.13 1.10
N GLU A 29 28.13 22.32 1.89
CA GLU A 29 28.71 21.18 2.58
C GLU A 29 28.67 19.95 1.68
N VAL A 30 29.83 19.36 1.41
CA VAL A 30 29.95 18.16 0.55
C VAL A 30 29.93 16.91 1.41
N MET A 31 28.88 16.11 1.27
CA MET A 31 28.75 14.81 1.94
C MET A 31 28.50 13.70 0.92
N PRO A 32 28.95 12.46 1.21
CA PRO A 32 28.57 11.29 0.40
C PRO A 32 27.04 11.12 0.34
N GLU A 33 26.49 10.80 -0.84
CA GLU A 33 25.05 10.60 -1.04
C GLU A 33 24.78 9.32 -1.83
N ALA A 34 25.01 9.32 -3.14
CA ALA A 34 24.84 8.16 -4.02
C ALA A 34 26.15 7.36 -4.11
N THR A 35 26.47 6.61 -3.07
CA THR A 35 27.64 5.72 -3.04
C THR A 35 27.25 4.28 -3.39
N SER A 36 28.23 3.44 -3.71
CA SER A 36 27.95 2.01 -3.99
C SER A 36 27.19 1.33 -2.86
N TYR A 37 27.49 1.68 -1.60
CA TYR A 37 26.76 1.17 -0.42
C TYR A 37 25.32 1.66 -0.39
N SER A 38 25.09 2.97 -0.55
CA SER A 38 23.72 3.51 -0.51
C SER A 38 22.88 3.02 -1.68
N ILE A 39 23.45 2.82 -2.86
CA ILE A 39 22.78 2.21 -4.00
C ILE A 39 22.41 0.75 -3.70
N ALA A 40 23.37 -0.06 -3.27
CA ALA A 40 23.15 -1.50 -3.01
C ALA A 40 22.07 -1.71 -1.92
N PHE A 41 22.15 -0.99 -0.79
CA PHE A 41 21.17 -1.12 0.28
C PHE A 41 19.82 -0.50 -0.08
N GLY A 42 19.81 0.58 -0.86
CA GLY A 42 18.58 1.16 -1.37
C GLY A 42 17.82 0.19 -2.27
N ILE A 43 18.51 -0.49 -3.18
CA ILE A 43 17.94 -1.53 -4.04
C ILE A 43 17.47 -2.73 -3.19
N LEU A 44 18.30 -3.20 -2.25
CA LEU A 44 17.92 -4.31 -1.36
C LEU A 44 16.64 -4.01 -0.59
N PHE A 45 16.53 -2.81 -0.01
CA PHE A 45 15.32 -2.43 0.72
C PHE A 45 14.13 -2.21 -0.21
N ALA A 46 14.34 -1.67 -1.42
CA ALA A 46 13.27 -1.59 -2.42
C ALA A 46 12.71 -2.97 -2.76
N ILE A 47 13.56 -3.98 -2.92
CA ILE A 47 13.15 -5.38 -3.14
C ILE A 47 12.33 -5.91 -1.96
N ILE A 48 12.84 -5.74 -0.73
CA ILE A 48 12.19 -6.23 0.48
C ILE A 48 10.81 -5.58 0.65
N PHE A 49 10.72 -4.25 0.52
CA PHE A 49 9.46 -3.54 0.67
C PHE A 49 8.50 -3.77 -0.50
N ALA A 50 9.01 -3.98 -1.73
CA ALA A 50 8.17 -4.36 -2.86
C ALA A 50 7.51 -5.72 -2.62
N ALA A 51 8.27 -6.72 -2.19
CA ALA A 51 7.76 -8.05 -1.89
C ALA A 51 6.76 -8.02 -0.71
N ALA A 52 7.14 -7.38 0.41
CA ALA A 52 6.32 -7.31 1.61
C ALA A 52 5.00 -6.54 1.37
N ASN A 53 5.06 -5.38 0.70
CA ASN A 53 3.86 -4.61 0.39
C ASN A 53 2.98 -5.27 -0.68
N THR A 54 3.57 -5.99 -1.65
CA THR A 54 2.79 -6.78 -2.62
C THR A 54 2.03 -7.91 -1.91
N TYR A 55 2.68 -8.64 -1.01
CA TYR A 55 2.03 -9.67 -0.19
C TYR A 55 0.87 -9.08 0.63
N LEU A 56 1.14 -8.02 1.38
CA LEU A 56 0.14 -7.37 2.22
C LEU A 56 -1.00 -6.77 1.40
N GLY A 57 -0.67 -6.08 0.33
CA GLY A 57 -1.65 -5.42 -0.52
C GLY A 57 -2.59 -6.38 -1.23
N LEU A 58 -2.10 -7.54 -1.67
CA LEU A 58 -2.95 -8.60 -2.22
C LEU A 58 -3.84 -9.24 -1.15
N LYS A 59 -3.39 -9.28 0.09
CA LYS A 59 -4.14 -9.87 1.19
C LYS A 59 -5.21 -8.92 1.75
N VAL A 60 -4.84 -7.65 1.98
CA VAL A 60 -5.67 -6.67 2.72
C VAL A 60 -6.19 -5.54 1.81
N GLY A 61 -5.56 -5.30 0.67
CA GLY A 61 -5.87 -4.17 -0.22
C GLY A 61 -5.25 -2.83 0.19
N LEU A 62 -4.28 -2.86 1.11
CA LEU A 62 -3.57 -1.69 1.62
C LEU A 62 -2.06 -1.91 1.54
N THR A 63 -1.30 -0.83 1.39
CA THR A 63 0.17 -0.81 1.52
C THR A 63 0.57 -0.04 2.77
N ILE A 64 1.78 -0.28 3.27
CA ILE A 64 2.35 0.42 4.41
C ILE A 64 3.52 1.27 3.93
N SER A 65 3.54 2.54 4.37
CA SER A 65 4.61 3.47 4.02
C SER A 65 5.99 2.92 4.40
N ALA A 66 6.89 2.88 3.43
CA ALA A 66 8.26 2.39 3.58
C ALA A 66 9.27 3.50 3.89
N GLY A 67 8.89 4.77 3.74
CA GLY A 67 9.79 5.92 3.91
C GLY A 67 10.39 6.01 5.31
N ILE A 68 9.54 5.96 6.34
CA ILE A 68 9.97 6.05 7.75
C ILE A 68 10.75 4.78 8.19
N PRO A 69 10.24 3.55 8.04
CA PRO A 69 11.00 2.34 8.34
C PRO A 69 12.29 2.25 7.54
N GLY A 70 12.25 2.64 6.25
CA GLY A 70 13.43 2.69 5.39
C GLY A 70 14.49 3.65 5.90
N ALA A 71 14.12 4.84 6.37
CA ALA A 71 15.04 5.81 6.95
C ALA A 71 15.74 5.28 8.21
N ILE A 72 14.98 4.60 9.08
CA ILE A 72 15.51 4.00 10.31
C ILE A 72 16.47 2.85 10.00
N LEU A 73 16.05 1.94 9.11
CA LEU A 73 16.89 0.82 8.70
C LEU A 73 18.17 1.30 8.00
N ALA A 74 18.03 2.30 7.11
CA ALA A 74 19.17 2.90 6.40
C ALA A 74 20.18 3.49 7.38
N THR A 75 19.72 4.35 8.29
CA THR A 75 20.61 5.01 9.25
C THR A 75 21.25 3.98 10.19
N GLY A 76 20.45 3.04 10.70
CA GLY A 76 20.93 2.00 11.61
C GLY A 76 22.00 1.11 10.95
N LEU A 77 21.75 0.65 9.72
CA LEU A 77 22.66 -0.21 8.98
C LEU A 77 23.98 0.53 8.64
N LEU A 78 23.88 1.72 8.05
CA LEU A 78 25.04 2.50 7.64
C LEU A 78 25.91 2.84 8.85
N LYS A 79 25.31 3.27 9.96
CA LYS A 79 26.04 3.67 11.16
C LYS A 79 26.58 2.49 11.96
N SER A 80 25.78 1.46 12.23
CA SER A 80 26.15 0.36 13.13
C SER A 80 27.11 -0.63 12.47
N ILE A 81 26.88 -0.97 11.20
CA ILE A 81 27.65 -2.01 10.51
C ILE A 81 28.79 -1.39 9.70
N PHE A 82 28.52 -0.34 8.92
CA PHE A 82 29.52 0.23 8.01
C PHE A 82 30.24 1.46 8.57
N LYS A 83 29.87 1.91 9.79
CA LYS A 83 30.47 3.08 10.48
C LYS A 83 30.43 4.36 9.63
N ARG A 84 29.39 4.50 8.78
CA ARG A 84 29.15 5.65 7.91
C ARG A 84 28.09 6.55 8.52
N ASN A 85 28.36 7.85 8.63
CA ASN A 85 27.50 8.82 9.31
C ASN A 85 26.90 9.85 8.35
N SER A 86 26.84 9.57 7.03
CA SER A 86 26.23 10.49 6.09
C SER A 86 24.70 10.39 6.11
N ILE A 87 24.05 11.45 6.55
CA ILE A 87 22.59 11.55 6.52
C ILE A 87 22.07 11.59 5.08
N LEU A 88 22.86 12.09 4.12
CA LEU A 88 22.51 12.09 2.70
C LEU A 88 22.48 10.68 2.13
N GLU A 89 23.43 9.80 2.52
CA GLU A 89 23.40 8.38 2.16
C GLU A 89 22.16 7.69 2.76
N ALA A 90 21.83 7.97 4.02
CA ALA A 90 20.66 7.40 4.67
C ALA A 90 19.34 7.86 4.01
N ASN A 91 19.23 9.15 3.65
CA ASN A 91 18.09 9.67 2.89
C ASN A 91 18.00 9.03 1.50
N TYR A 92 19.13 8.84 0.83
CA TYR A 92 19.18 8.17 -0.48
C TYR A 92 18.66 6.73 -0.39
N VAL A 93 19.14 5.95 0.58
CA VAL A 93 18.66 4.57 0.82
C VAL A 93 17.17 4.55 1.15
N ALA A 94 16.70 5.44 2.02
CA ALA A 94 15.28 5.54 2.38
C ALA A 94 14.39 5.89 1.18
N SER A 95 14.85 6.80 0.33
CA SER A 95 14.13 7.18 -0.90
C SER A 95 14.03 6.02 -1.90
N LEU A 96 15.11 5.26 -2.06
CA LEU A 96 15.08 4.06 -2.90
C LEU A 96 14.17 2.98 -2.31
N ALA A 97 14.20 2.80 -0.99
CA ALA A 97 13.33 1.85 -0.29
C ALA A 97 11.83 2.16 -0.47
N ALA A 98 11.46 3.45 -0.46
CA ALA A 98 10.08 3.90 -0.65
C ALA A 98 9.51 3.54 -2.05
N VAL A 99 10.38 3.32 -3.04
CA VAL A 99 9.96 2.83 -4.37
C VAL A 99 9.30 1.45 -4.29
N GLY A 100 9.77 0.58 -3.39
CA GLY A 100 9.20 -0.76 -3.22
C GLY A 100 7.72 -0.72 -2.83
N GLU A 101 7.34 0.17 -1.92
CA GLU A 101 5.94 0.45 -1.57
C GLU A 101 5.15 0.96 -2.77
N SER A 102 5.69 1.97 -3.47
CA SER A 102 5.02 2.60 -4.61
C SER A 102 4.76 1.63 -5.75
N ILE A 103 5.71 0.73 -6.04
CA ILE A 103 5.55 -0.35 -7.03
C ILE A 103 4.40 -1.28 -6.61
N ALA A 104 4.43 -1.75 -5.37
CA ALA A 104 3.40 -2.63 -4.85
C ALA A 104 2.03 -1.97 -4.96
N GLY A 105 1.91 -0.70 -4.51
CA GLY A 105 0.68 0.10 -4.63
C GLY A 105 0.19 0.20 -6.08
N GLY A 106 1.07 0.34 -7.07
CA GLY A 106 0.68 0.38 -8.47
C GLY A 106 0.22 -0.98 -9.03
N ILE A 107 0.90 -2.07 -8.65
CA ILE A 107 0.65 -3.42 -9.18
C ILE A 107 -0.64 -4.02 -8.64
N ILE A 108 -0.84 -3.99 -7.31
CA ILE A 108 -1.93 -4.73 -6.63
C ILE A 108 -3.33 -4.24 -7.00
N PHE A 109 -3.44 -3.00 -7.50
CA PHE A 109 -4.73 -2.41 -7.86
C PHE A 109 -5.31 -3.00 -9.14
N VAL A 110 -4.48 -3.25 -10.16
CA VAL A 110 -4.96 -3.55 -11.52
C VAL A 110 -4.49 -4.91 -12.03
N LEU A 111 -3.18 -5.21 -11.96
CA LEU A 111 -2.62 -6.35 -12.68
C LEU A 111 -3.18 -7.72 -12.25
N PRO A 112 -3.47 -7.99 -10.96
CA PRO A 112 -4.06 -9.26 -10.57
C PRO A 112 -5.48 -9.47 -11.10
N ALA A 113 -6.15 -8.40 -11.60
CA ALA A 113 -7.44 -8.53 -12.27
C ALA A 113 -7.36 -9.39 -13.53
N ILE A 114 -6.19 -9.41 -14.21
CA ILE A 114 -5.93 -10.25 -15.39
C ILE A 114 -6.05 -11.74 -15.01
N ILE A 115 -5.53 -12.12 -13.87
CA ILE A 115 -5.66 -13.49 -13.34
C ILE A 115 -7.14 -13.78 -13.00
N LEU A 116 -7.82 -12.81 -12.41
CA LEU A 116 -9.23 -12.96 -12.00
C LEU A 116 -10.20 -13.08 -13.19
N ILE A 117 -9.84 -12.60 -14.38
CA ILE A 117 -10.60 -12.84 -15.63
C ILE A 117 -10.21 -14.15 -16.34
N GLY A 118 -9.39 -14.99 -15.69
CA GLY A 118 -9.03 -16.32 -16.19
C GLY A 118 -7.83 -16.37 -17.13
N LEU A 119 -7.00 -15.31 -17.17
CA LEU A 119 -5.81 -15.26 -18.01
C LEU A 119 -4.52 -15.44 -17.22
N ASN A 120 -3.50 -15.97 -17.90
CA ASN A 120 -2.17 -16.11 -17.34
C ASN A 120 -1.43 -14.76 -17.39
N LEU A 121 -0.95 -14.32 -16.23
CA LEU A 121 -0.09 -13.16 -16.10
C LEU A 121 1.38 -13.63 -15.98
N SER A 122 2.30 -13.06 -16.78
CA SER A 122 3.71 -13.41 -16.70
C SER A 122 4.50 -12.39 -15.86
N ILE A 123 5.61 -12.83 -15.23
CA ILE A 123 6.54 -11.94 -14.52
C ILE A 123 7.03 -10.83 -15.45
N ILE A 124 7.32 -11.17 -16.70
CA ILE A 124 7.83 -10.23 -17.70
C ILE A 124 6.78 -9.15 -17.99
N THR A 125 5.51 -9.52 -18.14
CA THR A 125 4.42 -8.55 -18.36
C THR A 125 4.27 -7.61 -17.18
N VAL A 126 4.28 -8.13 -15.94
CA VAL A 126 4.23 -7.29 -14.73
C VAL A 126 5.42 -6.35 -14.66
N ALA A 127 6.63 -6.86 -14.89
CA ALA A 127 7.85 -6.05 -14.87
C ALA A 127 7.82 -4.95 -15.94
N LEU A 128 7.42 -5.27 -17.17
CA LEU A 128 7.32 -4.29 -18.26
C LEU A 128 6.31 -3.18 -17.95
N VAL A 129 5.09 -3.53 -17.53
CA VAL A 129 4.07 -2.57 -17.13
C VAL A 129 4.59 -1.66 -16.00
N THR A 130 5.26 -2.27 -15.01
CA THR A 130 5.80 -1.53 -13.87
C THR A 130 6.97 -0.63 -14.26
N ILE A 131 7.87 -1.09 -15.12
CA ILE A 131 9.01 -0.28 -15.59
C ILE A 131 8.52 0.89 -16.45
N ILE A 132 7.56 0.66 -17.34
CA ILE A 132 6.99 1.72 -18.20
C ILE A 132 6.26 2.75 -17.35
N GLY A 133 5.35 2.32 -16.46
CA GLY A 133 4.64 3.21 -15.55
C GLY A 133 5.58 3.94 -14.60
N GLY A 134 6.56 3.21 -14.06
CA GLY A 134 7.57 3.77 -13.17
C GLY A 134 8.48 4.81 -13.82
N LEU A 135 8.91 4.57 -15.08
CA LEU A 135 9.66 5.54 -15.87
C LEU A 135 8.90 6.86 -15.97
N MET A 136 7.62 6.78 -16.35
CA MET A 136 6.77 7.96 -16.43
C MET A 136 6.55 8.59 -15.05
N GLY A 137 6.22 7.80 -14.01
CA GLY A 137 5.99 8.31 -12.65
C GLY A 137 7.20 9.03 -12.05
N VAL A 138 8.42 8.51 -12.25
CA VAL A 138 9.65 9.15 -11.75
C VAL A 138 9.92 10.48 -12.44
N TYR A 139 9.79 10.55 -13.77
CA TYR A 139 10.23 11.74 -14.50
C TYR A 139 9.12 12.76 -14.77
N PHE A 140 7.83 12.37 -14.73
CA PHE A 140 6.74 13.33 -14.91
C PHE A 140 6.54 14.28 -13.72
N VAL A 141 7.13 13.98 -12.56
CA VAL A 141 7.19 14.91 -11.42
C VAL A 141 8.23 16.03 -11.65
N THR A 142 9.27 15.78 -12.47
CA THR A 142 10.38 16.74 -12.66
C THR A 142 9.91 18.14 -13.07
N PRO A 143 9.02 18.31 -14.10
CA PRO A 143 8.62 19.65 -14.53
C PRO A 143 7.88 20.47 -13.48
N VAL A 144 7.22 19.82 -12.54
CA VAL A 144 6.40 20.46 -11.50
C VAL A 144 7.07 20.47 -10.13
N ARG A 145 8.20 19.78 -10.00
CA ARG A 145 8.92 19.63 -8.72
C ARG A 145 9.24 20.96 -8.06
N ARG A 146 9.83 21.89 -8.81
CA ARG A 146 10.26 23.19 -8.25
C ARG A 146 9.06 23.96 -7.70
N TYR A 147 7.95 23.93 -8.41
CA TYR A 147 6.72 24.55 -7.95
C TYR A 147 6.21 23.88 -6.68
N LEU A 148 5.96 22.56 -6.72
CA LEU A 148 5.31 21.84 -5.63
C LEU A 148 6.17 21.72 -4.36
N ILE A 149 7.48 21.56 -4.51
CA ILE A 149 8.36 21.21 -3.38
C ILE A 149 9.07 22.46 -2.82
N VAL A 150 9.46 23.40 -3.70
CA VAL A 150 10.22 24.59 -3.30
C VAL A 150 9.29 25.80 -3.15
N GLN A 151 8.55 26.20 -4.20
CA GLN A 151 7.74 27.42 -4.12
C GLN A 151 6.57 27.28 -3.15
N GLU A 152 5.89 26.14 -3.17
CA GLU A 152 4.76 25.82 -2.28
C GLU A 152 5.21 25.21 -0.92
N HIS A 153 6.47 25.39 -0.52
CA HIS A 153 7.00 24.83 0.73
C HIS A 153 6.20 25.28 1.97
N GLY A 154 5.71 26.52 1.95
CA GLY A 154 4.88 27.08 3.04
C GLY A 154 3.48 26.44 3.17
N GLU A 155 2.93 25.94 2.07
CA GLU A 155 1.56 25.41 1.97
C GLU A 155 1.52 23.89 1.84
N LEU A 156 2.40 23.30 1.02
CA LEU A 156 2.50 21.85 0.85
C LEU A 156 3.52 21.26 1.81
N ILE A 157 3.02 20.77 2.93
CA ILE A 157 3.85 20.31 4.06
C ILE A 157 4.49 18.95 3.76
N TYR A 158 3.82 18.04 3.03
CA TYR A 158 4.24 16.65 2.84
C TYR A 158 4.48 15.94 4.17
N PRO A 159 3.44 15.64 4.95
CA PRO A 159 3.57 15.24 6.36
C PRO A 159 4.50 14.04 6.58
N GLU A 160 4.43 13.03 5.73
CA GLU A 160 5.29 11.84 5.84
C GLU A 160 6.74 12.12 5.42
N ALA A 161 6.99 13.10 4.54
CA ALA A 161 8.35 13.51 4.18
C ALA A 161 9.03 14.23 5.32
N ILE A 162 8.28 15.07 6.05
CA ILE A 162 8.77 15.71 7.28
C ILE A 162 9.10 14.65 8.33
N ALA A 163 8.17 13.73 8.58
CA ALA A 163 8.39 12.63 9.53
C ALA A 163 9.62 11.78 9.15
N GLN A 164 9.83 11.50 7.86
CA GLN A 164 11.04 10.83 7.36
C GLN A 164 12.30 11.66 7.65
N ALA A 165 12.27 12.97 7.41
CA ALA A 165 13.40 13.85 7.68
C ALA A 165 13.72 13.95 9.18
N GLU A 166 12.71 14.06 10.03
CA GLU A 166 12.87 14.03 11.50
C GLU A 166 13.54 12.74 11.97
N VAL A 167 13.05 11.62 11.45
CA VAL A 167 13.61 10.31 11.78
C VAL A 167 15.08 10.20 11.35
N LEU A 168 15.43 10.68 10.16
CA LEU A 168 16.82 10.70 9.69
C LEU A 168 17.71 11.54 10.59
N VAL A 169 17.25 12.71 11.01
CA VAL A 169 18.00 13.61 11.92
C VAL A 169 18.13 12.98 13.30
N ASN A 170 17.05 12.47 13.87
CA ASN A 170 17.04 11.85 15.21
C ASN A 170 17.83 10.53 15.25
N ALA A 171 17.71 9.69 14.23
CA ALA A 171 18.43 8.41 14.15
C ALA A 171 19.95 8.64 13.97
N ASN A 172 20.34 9.72 13.32
CA ASN A 172 21.75 10.10 13.22
C ASN A 172 22.35 10.45 14.59
N GLN A 173 21.50 10.76 15.59
CA GLN A 173 21.92 11.13 16.95
C GLN A 173 21.83 9.99 17.98
N GLY A 174 21.10 8.89 17.73
CA GLY A 174 21.01 7.81 18.72
C GLY A 174 20.02 6.68 18.46
N GLY A 175 20.23 5.87 17.52
CA GLY A 175 19.78 4.51 17.15
C GLY A 175 18.62 3.72 17.79
N LYS A 176 17.80 4.27 18.70
CA LYS A 176 16.74 3.50 19.39
C LYS A 176 15.59 3.07 18.48
N GLY A 177 15.23 3.87 17.46
CA GLY A 177 14.20 3.52 16.47
C GLY A 177 14.58 2.29 15.64
N PHE A 178 15.84 2.17 15.23
CA PHE A 178 16.37 1.00 14.52
C PHE A 178 16.15 -0.30 15.30
N GLN A 179 16.45 -0.29 16.61
CA GLN A 179 16.22 -1.46 17.47
C GLN A 179 14.74 -1.84 17.56
N SER A 180 13.83 -0.85 17.54
CA SER A 180 12.38 -1.11 17.55
C SER A 180 11.94 -1.85 16.30
N VAL A 181 12.35 -1.39 15.11
CA VAL A 181 12.03 -2.06 13.84
C VAL A 181 12.64 -3.45 13.77
N LEU A 182 13.91 -3.61 14.18
CA LEU A 182 14.57 -4.93 14.19
C LEU A 182 13.92 -5.90 15.17
N LYS A 183 13.53 -5.45 16.37
CA LYS A 183 12.80 -6.30 17.33
C LYS A 183 11.45 -6.72 16.78
N GLY A 184 10.71 -5.79 16.16
CA GLY A 184 9.45 -6.09 15.49
C GLY A 184 9.64 -7.12 14.37
N LEU A 185 10.64 -6.92 13.52
CA LEU A 185 10.99 -7.84 12.43
C LEU A 185 11.35 -9.23 12.97
N GLY A 186 12.23 -9.32 13.97
CA GLY A 186 12.62 -10.61 14.58
C GLY A 186 11.45 -11.36 15.20
N VAL A 187 10.57 -10.65 15.93
CA VAL A 187 9.34 -11.24 16.50
C VAL A 187 8.38 -11.66 15.39
N GLY A 188 8.17 -10.85 14.35
CA GLY A 188 7.32 -11.18 13.19
C GLY A 188 7.81 -12.44 12.45
N VAL A 189 9.12 -12.52 12.18
CA VAL A 189 9.77 -13.71 11.58
C VAL A 189 9.55 -14.94 12.46
N GLY A 190 9.90 -14.85 13.75
CA GLY A 190 9.75 -15.97 14.69
C GLY A 190 8.30 -16.44 14.82
N TYR A 191 7.37 -15.50 14.96
CA TYR A 191 5.95 -15.78 15.05
C TYR A 191 5.45 -16.51 13.80
N LYS A 192 5.79 -16.03 12.60
CA LYS A 192 5.36 -16.61 11.32
C LYS A 192 6.01 -17.97 11.05
N ILE A 193 7.28 -18.17 11.44
CA ILE A 193 7.92 -19.49 11.38
C ILE A 193 7.17 -20.50 12.25
N LEU A 194 6.82 -20.12 13.48
CA LEU A 194 6.15 -21.02 14.42
C LEU A 194 4.72 -21.35 13.98
N SER A 195 3.96 -20.37 13.48
CA SER A 195 2.59 -20.55 13.00
C SER A 195 2.54 -21.19 11.62
N GLY A 196 2.89 -20.45 10.57
CA GLY A 196 2.75 -20.85 9.18
C GLY A 196 3.86 -21.79 8.71
N GLY A 197 5.08 -21.68 9.26
CA GLY A 197 6.20 -22.55 8.91
C GLY A 197 6.12 -23.92 9.57
N LEU A 198 6.06 -23.97 10.88
CA LEU A 198 6.06 -25.21 11.64
C LEU A 198 4.66 -25.73 11.94
N GLY A 199 3.63 -24.91 11.92
CA GLY A 199 2.24 -25.30 12.15
C GLY A 199 1.89 -25.55 13.62
N LEU A 200 2.60 -24.94 14.59
CA LEU A 200 2.33 -25.14 16.02
C LEU A 200 0.92 -24.72 16.43
N TRP A 201 0.35 -23.69 15.80
CA TRP A 201 -1.03 -23.24 15.98
C TRP A 201 -1.63 -22.81 14.64
N ASN A 202 -2.96 -22.69 14.60
CA ASN A 202 -3.66 -22.26 13.40
C ASN A 202 -3.44 -20.77 13.14
N GLU A 203 -3.23 -20.40 11.88
CA GLU A 203 -3.18 -18.98 11.47
C GLU A 203 -4.56 -18.32 11.49
N THR A 204 -5.64 -19.12 11.40
CA THR A 204 -7.02 -18.66 11.52
C THR A 204 -7.73 -19.47 12.60
N ALA A 205 -8.20 -18.79 13.63
CA ALA A 205 -9.09 -19.37 14.64
C ALA A 205 -10.53 -18.97 14.32
N SER A 206 -11.39 -19.94 14.00
CA SER A 206 -12.78 -19.68 13.62
C SER A 206 -13.76 -20.59 14.35
N TYR A 207 -15.00 -20.09 14.52
CA TYR A 207 -16.09 -20.82 15.14
C TYR A 207 -17.39 -20.59 14.38
N VAL A 208 -18.07 -21.69 14.02
CA VAL A 208 -19.37 -21.66 13.34
C VAL A 208 -20.49 -21.64 14.35
N ILE A 209 -21.33 -20.61 14.31
CA ILE A 209 -22.49 -20.45 15.21
C ILE A 209 -23.70 -21.18 14.60
N ARG A 210 -23.82 -22.47 14.88
CA ARG A 210 -24.90 -23.32 14.32
C ARG A 210 -26.29 -22.80 14.68
N ALA A 211 -26.47 -22.27 15.90
CA ALA A 211 -27.74 -21.73 16.38
C ALA A 211 -28.18 -20.46 15.67
N TYR A 212 -27.25 -19.76 14.99
CA TYR A 212 -27.52 -18.53 14.27
C TYR A 212 -27.26 -18.69 12.77
N GLN A 213 -28.11 -19.48 12.12
CA GLN A 213 -28.05 -19.76 10.67
C GLN A 213 -26.69 -20.26 10.16
N GLY A 214 -25.87 -20.86 11.02
CA GLY A 214 -24.56 -21.39 10.65
C GLY A 214 -23.54 -20.30 10.24
N THR A 215 -23.73 -19.05 10.66
CA THR A 215 -22.73 -18.01 10.43
C THR A 215 -21.43 -18.30 11.18
N MET A 216 -20.37 -17.57 10.84
CA MET A 216 -19.02 -17.80 11.38
C MET A 216 -18.46 -16.51 11.99
N ILE A 217 -17.75 -16.66 13.10
CA ILE A 217 -16.86 -15.66 13.66
C ILE A 217 -15.43 -16.21 13.64
N GLY A 218 -14.44 -15.35 13.54
CA GLY A 218 -13.04 -15.79 13.51
C GLY A 218 -12.05 -14.65 13.64
N VAL A 219 -10.79 -15.01 13.87
CA VAL A 219 -9.65 -14.10 13.93
C VAL A 219 -8.47 -14.73 13.22
N ASP A 220 -7.86 -14.04 12.27
CA ASP A 220 -6.59 -14.42 11.68
C ASP A 220 -5.47 -14.01 12.62
N THR A 221 -4.86 -14.97 13.29
CA THR A 221 -3.81 -14.74 14.29
C THR A 221 -2.46 -14.49 13.63
N LEU A 222 -2.36 -13.43 12.83
CA LEU A 222 -1.17 -13.05 12.07
C LEU A 222 -0.54 -11.78 12.64
N ALA A 223 0.78 -11.79 12.80
CA ALA A 223 1.51 -10.65 13.32
C ALA A 223 1.40 -9.41 12.41
N SER A 224 1.35 -9.61 11.09
CA SER A 224 1.15 -8.53 10.12
C SER A 224 -0.19 -7.83 10.30
N LEU A 225 -1.29 -8.55 10.50
CA LEU A 225 -2.63 -7.95 10.63
C LEU A 225 -2.79 -7.16 11.93
N LEU A 226 -2.21 -7.64 13.03
CA LEU A 226 -2.12 -6.88 14.27
C LEU A 226 -1.33 -5.58 14.07
N GLY A 227 -0.16 -5.68 13.40
CA GLY A 227 0.66 -4.52 13.07
C GLY A 227 -0.06 -3.51 12.18
N VAL A 228 -0.75 -3.98 11.14
CA VAL A 228 -1.61 -3.13 10.27
C VAL A 228 -2.66 -2.41 11.08
N GLY A 229 -3.38 -3.13 11.95
CA GLY A 229 -4.43 -2.53 12.79
C GLY A 229 -3.91 -1.42 13.70
N PHE A 230 -2.71 -1.59 14.27
CA PHE A 230 -2.05 -0.55 15.06
C PHE A 230 -1.68 0.67 14.20
N ILE A 231 -1.12 0.46 12.99
CA ILE A 231 -0.69 1.53 12.08
C ILE A 231 -1.88 2.31 11.54
N VAL A 232 -2.90 1.62 11.03
CA VAL A 232 -4.10 2.22 10.41
C VAL A 232 -4.94 2.99 11.43
N GLY A 233 -4.87 2.58 12.69
CA GLY A 233 -5.52 3.28 13.80
C GLY A 233 -6.91 2.76 14.14
N THR A 234 -7.41 3.24 15.29
CA THR A 234 -8.64 2.73 15.92
C THR A 234 -9.88 2.97 15.07
N SER A 235 -10.05 4.19 14.53
CA SER A 235 -11.27 4.55 13.79
C SER A 235 -11.44 3.72 12.52
N THR A 236 -10.39 3.62 11.70
CA THR A 236 -10.44 2.88 10.44
C THR A 236 -10.62 1.38 10.68
N SER A 237 -9.88 0.80 11.64
CA SER A 237 -10.01 -0.62 11.97
C SER A 237 -11.39 -0.98 12.53
N ALA A 238 -12.00 -0.10 13.33
CA ALA A 238 -13.35 -0.27 13.86
C ALA A 238 -14.41 -0.22 12.73
N LEU A 239 -14.26 0.67 11.76
CA LEU A 239 -15.17 0.75 10.61
C LEU A 239 -15.04 -0.48 9.68
N MET A 240 -13.82 -0.99 9.48
CA MET A 240 -13.61 -2.26 8.76
C MET A 240 -14.30 -3.43 9.49
N PHE A 241 -14.14 -3.50 10.80
CA PHE A 241 -14.80 -4.54 11.60
C PHE A 241 -16.33 -4.40 11.58
N ALA A 242 -16.86 -3.18 11.66
CA ALA A 242 -18.31 -2.91 11.55
C ALA A 242 -18.88 -3.38 10.20
N GLY A 243 -18.17 -3.16 9.09
CA GLY A 243 -18.53 -3.71 7.79
C GLY A 243 -18.58 -5.25 7.78
N SER A 244 -17.62 -5.90 8.46
CA SER A 244 -17.64 -7.37 8.60
C SER A 244 -18.78 -7.87 9.49
N VAL A 245 -19.10 -7.16 10.57
CA VAL A 245 -20.27 -7.49 11.40
C VAL A 245 -21.54 -7.41 10.57
N LEU A 246 -21.72 -6.36 9.76
CA LEU A 246 -22.85 -6.26 8.83
C LEU A 246 -22.89 -7.45 7.86
N ALA A 247 -21.76 -7.82 7.26
CA ALA A 247 -21.68 -8.93 6.31
C ALA A 247 -22.01 -10.27 6.97
N TRP A 248 -21.28 -10.62 8.02
CA TRP A 248 -21.28 -11.97 8.59
C TRP A 248 -22.38 -12.20 9.63
N LEU A 249 -22.75 -11.19 10.41
CA LEU A 249 -23.75 -11.32 11.47
C LEU A 249 -25.14 -10.80 11.07
N ALA A 250 -25.28 -10.11 9.94
CA ALA A 250 -26.58 -9.67 9.44
C ALA A 250 -26.90 -10.24 8.06
N LEU A 251 -26.12 -9.90 7.02
CA LEU A 251 -26.45 -10.24 5.64
C LEU A 251 -26.38 -11.76 5.36
N ILE A 252 -25.35 -12.47 5.82
CA ILE A 252 -25.23 -13.92 5.61
C ILE A 252 -26.39 -14.68 6.27
N PRO A 253 -26.72 -14.45 7.57
CA PRO A 253 -27.88 -15.06 8.18
C PRO A 253 -29.19 -14.72 7.45
N LEU A 254 -29.35 -13.48 6.98
CA LEU A 254 -30.53 -13.05 6.24
C LEU A 254 -30.68 -13.79 4.90
N ILE A 255 -29.60 -13.85 4.12
CA ILE A 255 -29.55 -14.59 2.84
C ILE A 255 -29.88 -16.05 3.07
N ARG A 256 -29.31 -16.67 4.09
CA ARG A 256 -29.58 -18.08 4.40
C ARG A 256 -31.02 -18.31 4.86
N PHE A 257 -31.53 -17.44 5.75
CA PHE A 257 -32.89 -17.58 6.29
C PHE A 257 -33.96 -17.56 5.19
N PHE A 258 -33.85 -16.66 4.23
CA PHE A 258 -34.79 -16.61 3.10
C PHE A 258 -34.43 -17.58 1.99
N GLY A 259 -33.15 -17.77 1.71
CA GLY A 259 -32.65 -18.55 0.58
C GLY A 259 -32.72 -20.06 0.78
N ILE A 260 -32.85 -20.56 2.04
CA ILE A 260 -32.94 -21.99 2.31
C ILE A 260 -34.17 -22.65 1.67
N TYR A 261 -35.20 -21.87 1.39
CA TYR A 261 -36.44 -22.32 0.76
C TYR A 261 -36.44 -22.15 -0.76
N ALA A 262 -35.36 -21.62 -1.36
CA ALA A 262 -35.28 -21.46 -2.80
C ALA A 262 -35.16 -22.82 -3.48
N PRO A 263 -36.07 -23.15 -4.46
CA PRO A 263 -36.05 -24.46 -5.14
C PRO A 263 -34.91 -24.58 -6.16
N GLU A 264 -34.31 -23.47 -6.57
CA GLU A 264 -33.26 -23.40 -7.58
C GLU A 264 -32.08 -22.56 -7.08
N ALA A 265 -30.91 -22.78 -7.69
CA ALA A 265 -29.73 -21.98 -7.40
C ALA A 265 -29.95 -20.51 -7.83
N ILE A 266 -29.60 -19.57 -6.96
CA ILE A 266 -29.72 -18.13 -7.24
C ILE A 266 -28.40 -17.63 -7.81
N PHE A 267 -28.45 -17.06 -9.02
CA PHE A 267 -27.28 -16.45 -9.65
C PHE A 267 -26.60 -15.41 -8.72
N PRO A 268 -25.26 -15.38 -8.58
CA PRO A 268 -24.25 -16.02 -9.45
C PRO A 268 -23.81 -17.44 -9.02
N SER A 269 -24.39 -18.02 -7.97
CA SER A 269 -24.06 -19.40 -7.58
C SER A 269 -24.75 -20.44 -8.45
N ALA A 270 -24.10 -21.59 -8.63
CA ALA A 270 -24.66 -22.78 -9.24
C ALA A 270 -25.18 -23.81 -8.19
N ALA A 271 -24.92 -23.58 -6.89
CA ALA A 271 -25.37 -24.44 -5.80
C ALA A 271 -26.54 -23.81 -5.03
N LEU A 272 -27.34 -24.64 -4.38
CA LEU A 272 -28.46 -24.18 -3.54
C LEU A 272 -27.94 -23.50 -2.25
N ILE A 273 -28.58 -22.42 -1.83
CA ILE A 273 -28.21 -21.70 -0.59
C ILE A 273 -28.33 -22.64 0.64
N SER A 274 -29.26 -23.59 0.62
CA SER A 274 -29.41 -24.60 1.69
C SER A 274 -28.18 -25.46 1.93
N GLU A 275 -27.38 -25.69 0.87
CA GLU A 275 -26.17 -26.51 0.90
C GLU A 275 -24.90 -25.72 1.19
N MET A 276 -24.97 -24.38 1.12
CA MET A 276 -23.81 -23.52 1.28
C MET A 276 -23.40 -23.33 2.73
N SER A 277 -22.10 -23.33 2.99
CA SER A 277 -21.50 -22.80 4.20
C SER A 277 -21.56 -21.26 4.22
N ALA A 278 -21.33 -20.64 5.39
CA ALA A 278 -21.24 -19.19 5.50
C ALA A 278 -20.15 -18.58 4.60
N SER A 279 -19.02 -19.28 4.44
CA SER A 279 -17.92 -18.86 3.57
C SER A 279 -18.29 -18.90 2.09
N GLU A 280 -19.10 -19.88 1.67
CA GLU A 280 -19.62 -19.98 0.30
C GLU A 280 -20.66 -18.90 0.02
N ILE A 281 -21.56 -18.59 0.96
CA ILE A 281 -22.50 -17.46 0.85
C ILE A 281 -21.72 -16.15 0.76
N TRP A 282 -20.68 -15.98 1.58
CA TRP A 282 -19.82 -14.82 1.50
C TRP A 282 -19.15 -14.70 0.12
N SER A 283 -18.56 -15.77 -0.40
CA SER A 283 -17.83 -15.73 -1.69
C SER A 283 -18.75 -15.54 -2.89
N ASN A 284 -19.97 -16.10 -2.88
CA ASN A 284 -20.89 -16.04 -4.00
C ASN A 284 -21.81 -14.81 -4.00
N TYR A 285 -22.10 -14.21 -2.84
CA TYR A 285 -23.04 -13.10 -2.76
C TYR A 285 -22.44 -11.85 -2.10
N ILE A 286 -21.91 -11.97 -0.87
CA ILE A 286 -21.48 -10.81 -0.09
C ILE A 286 -20.28 -10.10 -0.74
N ARG A 287 -19.36 -10.84 -1.36
CA ARG A 287 -18.21 -10.24 -2.06
C ARG A 287 -18.65 -9.30 -3.19
N TYR A 288 -19.71 -9.61 -3.91
CA TYR A 288 -20.26 -8.71 -4.95
C TYR A 288 -20.90 -7.47 -4.34
N ILE A 289 -21.59 -7.61 -3.20
CA ILE A 289 -22.11 -6.47 -2.43
C ILE A 289 -20.95 -5.59 -1.96
N GLY A 290 -19.95 -6.20 -1.33
CA GLY A 290 -18.75 -5.50 -0.87
C GLY A 290 -18.00 -4.80 -2.01
N ALA A 291 -17.82 -5.48 -3.15
CA ALA A 291 -17.18 -4.93 -4.32
C ALA A 291 -17.98 -3.76 -4.92
N GLY A 292 -19.32 -3.87 -4.98
CA GLY A 292 -20.20 -2.75 -5.36
C GLY A 292 -20.04 -1.54 -4.42
N ALA A 293 -19.95 -1.79 -3.11
CA ALA A 293 -19.71 -0.72 -2.12
C ALA A 293 -18.33 -0.09 -2.27
N VAL A 294 -17.27 -0.88 -2.51
CA VAL A 294 -15.92 -0.37 -2.79
C VAL A 294 -15.89 0.45 -4.09
N ALA A 295 -16.56 -0.04 -5.14
CA ALA A 295 -16.69 0.67 -6.41
C ALA A 295 -17.36 2.04 -6.22
N ALA A 296 -18.53 2.05 -5.59
CA ALA A 296 -19.26 3.29 -5.32
C ALA A 296 -18.46 4.24 -4.42
N GLY A 297 -17.78 3.71 -3.39
CA GLY A 297 -16.89 4.49 -2.54
C GLY A 297 -15.73 5.13 -3.31
N GLY A 298 -15.11 4.38 -4.23
CA GLY A 298 -14.09 4.88 -5.15
C GLY A 298 -14.62 5.99 -6.06
N PHE A 299 -15.81 5.81 -6.66
CA PHE A 299 -16.47 6.81 -7.48
C PHE A 299 -16.84 8.08 -6.71
N ILE A 300 -17.44 7.94 -5.53
CA ILE A 300 -17.81 9.08 -4.69
C ILE A 300 -16.56 9.84 -4.26
N SER A 301 -15.48 9.11 -3.91
CA SER A 301 -14.19 9.72 -3.58
C SER A 301 -13.59 10.47 -4.77
N LEU A 302 -13.66 9.88 -5.99
CA LEU A 302 -13.21 10.53 -7.21
C LEU A 302 -14.00 11.83 -7.47
N ILE A 303 -15.34 11.77 -7.43
CA ILE A 303 -16.20 12.96 -7.67
C ILE A 303 -15.89 14.07 -6.66
N ARG A 304 -15.73 13.72 -5.38
CA ARG A 304 -15.35 14.68 -4.32
C ARG A 304 -13.97 15.28 -4.52
N SER A 305 -13.01 14.48 -5.05
CA SER A 305 -11.65 14.93 -5.29
C SER A 305 -11.49 15.66 -6.62
N LEU A 306 -12.44 15.57 -7.55
CA LEU A 306 -12.33 16.12 -8.91
C LEU A 306 -12.03 17.64 -8.94
N PRO A 307 -12.69 18.49 -8.13
CA PRO A 307 -12.34 19.92 -8.08
C PRO A 307 -10.89 20.13 -7.64
N THR A 308 -10.43 19.40 -6.62
CA THR A 308 -9.05 19.44 -6.12
C THR A 308 -8.05 18.91 -7.16
N ILE A 309 -8.41 17.85 -7.89
CA ILE A 309 -7.60 17.29 -8.98
C ILE A 309 -7.40 18.35 -10.07
N ILE A 310 -8.48 18.99 -10.51
CA ILE A 310 -8.43 20.00 -11.58
C ILE A 310 -7.65 21.25 -11.10
N SER A 311 -7.90 21.75 -9.90
CA SER A 311 -7.19 22.91 -9.35
C SER A 311 -5.70 22.60 -9.17
N SER A 312 -5.36 21.43 -8.60
CA SER A 312 -3.99 20.97 -8.41
C SER A 312 -3.21 20.88 -9.72
N PHE A 313 -3.84 20.36 -10.78
CA PHE A 313 -3.23 20.30 -12.09
C PHE A 313 -3.00 21.72 -12.67
N LYS A 314 -4.02 22.59 -12.61
CA LYS A 314 -3.90 23.97 -13.10
C LYS A 314 -2.79 24.74 -12.38
N GLU A 315 -2.72 24.64 -11.05
CA GLU A 315 -1.73 25.32 -10.22
C GLU A 315 -0.32 24.78 -10.49
N ALA A 316 -0.14 23.45 -10.56
CA ALA A 316 1.14 22.84 -10.91
C ALA A 316 1.61 23.25 -12.32
N MET A 317 0.71 23.32 -13.29
CA MET A 317 1.03 23.76 -14.65
C MET A 317 1.31 25.25 -14.74
N GLY A 318 0.75 26.09 -13.85
CA GLY A 318 1.08 27.51 -13.74
C GLY A 318 2.54 27.78 -13.37
N GLY A 319 3.18 26.83 -12.66
CA GLY A 319 4.62 26.84 -12.36
C GLY A 319 5.51 26.21 -13.44
N PHE A 320 4.92 25.61 -14.48
CA PHE A 320 5.65 24.92 -15.54
C PHE A 320 6.56 25.88 -16.33
N GLY A 321 7.81 25.46 -16.52
CA GLY A 321 8.77 26.22 -17.34
C GLY A 321 9.53 27.36 -16.63
N LYS A 322 9.26 27.69 -15.37
CA LYS A 322 10.05 28.63 -14.58
C LYS A 322 11.34 27.98 -14.07
N VAL A 323 12.26 27.68 -14.98
CA VAL A 323 13.57 27.07 -14.66
C VAL A 323 14.60 28.14 -14.36
N SER A 324 15.14 28.16 -13.14
CA SER A 324 16.37 28.91 -12.83
C SER A 324 17.57 28.00 -13.07
N LYS A 325 18.56 28.53 -13.82
CA LYS A 325 19.84 27.85 -14.03
C LYS A 325 20.75 28.13 -12.81
N SER A 326 20.55 27.39 -11.73
CA SER A 326 21.47 27.40 -10.59
C SER A 326 22.27 26.10 -10.57
N HIS A 327 23.56 26.19 -10.30
CA HIS A 327 24.48 25.03 -10.18
C HIS A 327 24.56 24.47 -8.74
N ARG A 328 23.62 24.81 -7.90
CA ARG A 328 23.61 24.31 -6.52
C ARG A 328 23.07 22.89 -6.46
N ARG A 329 23.67 21.99 -5.65
CA ARG A 329 23.25 20.59 -5.42
C ARG A 329 21.73 20.42 -5.28
N LEU A 330 21.08 21.34 -4.59
CA LEU A 330 19.65 21.32 -4.29
C LEU A 330 18.74 21.57 -5.50
N GLU A 331 19.29 22.14 -6.55
CA GLU A 331 18.59 22.53 -7.77
C GLU A 331 19.00 21.67 -8.99
N GLU A 332 19.85 20.65 -8.77
CA GLU A 332 20.20 19.70 -9.81
C GLU A 332 19.01 18.79 -10.10
N GLU A 333 18.27 19.10 -11.15
CA GLU A 333 17.16 18.29 -11.64
C GLU A 333 17.59 17.43 -12.85
N PRO A 334 16.90 16.29 -13.10
CA PRO A 334 17.03 15.60 -14.37
C PRO A 334 16.69 16.56 -15.52
N SER A 335 17.41 16.45 -16.63
CA SER A 335 17.12 17.29 -17.81
C SER A 335 15.72 16.99 -18.37
N ILE A 336 15.11 17.98 -19.02
CA ILE A 336 13.82 17.81 -19.70
C ILE A 336 13.86 16.69 -20.74
N GLY A 337 15.04 16.35 -21.24
CA GLY A 337 15.24 15.20 -22.12
C GLY A 337 14.81 13.88 -21.50
N TRP A 338 14.96 13.69 -20.19
CA TRP A 338 14.47 12.49 -19.49
C TRP A 338 12.94 12.46 -19.42
N VAL A 339 12.29 13.61 -19.27
CA VAL A 339 10.83 13.71 -19.29
C VAL A 339 10.28 13.35 -20.68
N LEU A 340 10.90 13.91 -21.73
CA LEU A 340 10.55 13.58 -23.11
C LEU A 340 10.84 12.12 -23.44
N ALA A 341 11.99 11.59 -23.01
CA ALA A 341 12.33 10.19 -23.18
C ALA A 341 11.30 9.27 -22.48
N ALA A 342 10.88 9.62 -21.26
CA ALA A 342 9.85 8.87 -20.54
C ALA A 342 8.51 8.88 -21.29
N ALA A 343 8.10 10.01 -21.84
CA ALA A 343 6.87 10.12 -22.64
C ALA A 343 6.95 9.32 -23.94
N ILE A 344 8.05 9.49 -24.70
CA ILE A 344 8.24 8.80 -26.00
C ILE A 344 8.40 7.30 -25.79
N LEU A 345 9.26 6.86 -24.87
CA LEU A 345 9.43 5.45 -24.57
C LEU A 345 8.16 4.83 -23.98
N GLY A 346 7.47 5.55 -23.09
CA GLY A 346 6.18 5.13 -22.54
C GLY A 346 5.16 4.92 -23.65
N PHE A 347 5.05 5.84 -24.61
CA PHE A 347 4.19 5.71 -25.79
C PHE A 347 4.56 4.52 -26.65
N LEU A 348 5.84 4.44 -27.08
CA LEU A 348 6.30 3.38 -27.98
C LEU A 348 6.17 1.99 -27.35
N LEU A 349 6.61 1.84 -26.09
CA LEU A 349 6.56 0.54 -25.42
C LEU A 349 5.11 0.10 -25.14
N THR A 350 4.21 1.00 -24.77
CA THR A 350 2.79 0.68 -24.59
C THR A 350 2.12 0.30 -25.91
N TRP A 351 2.53 0.90 -27.00
CA TRP A 351 2.00 0.58 -28.33
C TRP A 351 2.56 -0.73 -28.88
N PHE A 352 3.91 -0.86 -28.93
CA PHE A 352 4.58 -1.91 -29.69
C PHE A 352 4.84 -3.22 -28.93
N ILE A 353 4.80 -3.21 -27.57
CA ILE A 353 4.99 -4.45 -26.81
C ILE A 353 3.74 -5.36 -26.98
N PRO A 354 3.89 -6.56 -27.59
CA PRO A 354 2.75 -7.41 -27.91
C PRO A 354 1.94 -7.84 -26.67
N SER A 355 2.59 -7.96 -25.51
CA SER A 355 1.91 -8.34 -24.27
C SER A 355 0.97 -7.24 -23.74
N ILE A 356 1.18 -5.97 -24.12
CA ILE A 356 0.30 -4.85 -23.76
C ILE A 356 -0.67 -4.58 -24.89
N GLY A 357 -0.16 -4.42 -26.13
CA GLY A 357 -0.95 -4.33 -27.35
C GLY A 357 -1.96 -3.19 -27.41
N ALA A 358 -1.68 -2.07 -26.71
CA ALA A 358 -2.65 -0.99 -26.57
C ALA A 358 -2.90 -0.20 -27.85
N GLY A 359 -2.12 -0.39 -28.90
CA GLY A 359 -2.23 0.40 -30.13
C GLY A 359 -1.97 1.90 -29.91
N PRO A 360 -2.08 2.74 -30.96
CA PRO A 360 -1.70 4.15 -30.85
C PRO A 360 -2.63 4.95 -29.92
N ILE A 361 -3.94 4.70 -29.98
CA ILE A 361 -4.94 5.43 -29.17
C ILE A 361 -4.76 5.10 -27.69
N GLY A 362 -4.63 3.81 -27.36
CA GLY A 362 -4.39 3.38 -25.98
C GLY A 362 -3.08 3.91 -25.44
N ALA A 363 -2.02 3.94 -26.25
CA ALA A 363 -0.73 4.49 -25.85
C ALA A 363 -0.79 6.01 -25.58
N ILE A 364 -1.52 6.77 -26.43
CA ILE A 364 -1.75 8.22 -26.20
C ILE A 364 -2.49 8.42 -24.88
N LEU A 365 -3.59 7.69 -24.67
CA LEU A 365 -4.37 7.80 -23.42
C LEU A 365 -3.54 7.42 -22.20
N THR A 366 -2.72 6.37 -22.30
CA THR A 366 -1.83 5.93 -21.21
C THR A 366 -0.82 7.01 -20.84
N VAL A 367 -0.14 7.61 -21.82
CA VAL A 367 0.84 8.68 -21.54
C VAL A 367 0.14 9.93 -21.01
N PHE A 368 -1.00 10.31 -21.58
CA PHE A 368 -1.77 11.46 -21.13
C PHE A 368 -2.23 11.32 -19.68
N PHE A 369 -2.87 10.21 -19.33
CA PHE A 369 -3.33 9.99 -17.96
C PHE A 369 -2.18 9.77 -16.99
N SER A 370 -1.08 9.13 -17.42
CA SER A 370 0.13 9.01 -16.60
C SER A 370 0.70 10.38 -16.25
N PHE A 371 0.79 11.30 -17.21
CA PHE A 371 1.28 12.67 -16.93
C PHE A 371 0.30 13.43 -16.03
N PHE A 372 -0.97 13.48 -16.44
CA PHE A 372 -2.01 14.22 -15.73
C PHE A 372 -2.11 13.79 -14.26
N PHE A 373 -2.26 12.49 -14.02
CA PHE A 373 -2.43 11.98 -12.66
C PHE A 373 -1.12 11.89 -11.87
N SER A 374 0.06 11.82 -12.51
CA SER A 374 1.34 11.96 -11.80
C SER A 374 1.49 13.34 -11.18
N VAL A 375 1.12 14.39 -11.90
CA VAL A 375 1.13 15.77 -11.38
C VAL A 375 0.14 15.93 -10.22
N VAL A 376 -1.07 15.39 -10.38
CA VAL A 376 -2.10 15.41 -9.33
C VAL A 376 -1.63 14.65 -8.09
N SER A 377 -1.14 13.42 -8.29
CA SER A 377 -0.63 12.55 -7.22
C SER A 377 0.48 13.25 -6.42
N ALA A 378 1.45 13.83 -7.11
CA ALA A 378 2.55 14.56 -6.46
C ALA A 378 2.03 15.71 -5.56
N ARG A 379 1.01 16.47 -6.01
CA ARG A 379 0.41 17.55 -5.21
C ARG A 379 -0.42 17.01 -4.06
N MET A 380 -1.26 16.00 -4.31
CA MET A 380 -2.13 15.40 -3.29
C MET A 380 -1.32 14.84 -2.12
N VAL A 381 -0.20 14.16 -2.43
CA VAL A 381 0.73 13.68 -1.38
C VAL A 381 1.30 14.83 -0.54
N GLY A 382 1.48 16.01 -1.13
CA GLY A 382 1.89 17.21 -0.40
C GLY A 382 0.87 17.68 0.64
N VAL A 383 -0.40 17.41 0.41
CA VAL A 383 -1.51 17.80 1.30
C VAL A 383 -1.81 16.71 2.34
N ILE A 384 -1.94 15.45 1.90
CA ILE A 384 -2.52 14.38 2.71
C ILE A 384 -1.57 13.23 3.05
N GLY A 385 -0.32 13.25 2.53
CA GLY A 385 0.65 12.16 2.66
C GLY A 385 0.48 11.07 1.61
N ALA A 386 1.54 10.25 1.41
CA ALA A 386 1.55 9.20 0.39
C ALA A 386 0.62 8.04 0.71
N SER A 387 0.48 7.68 1.98
CA SER A 387 -0.42 6.61 2.44
C SER A 387 -1.92 6.90 2.18
N ASN A 388 -2.28 8.16 2.09
CA ASN A 388 -3.66 8.60 1.82
C ASN A 388 -3.88 9.03 0.36
N ASN A 389 -2.89 8.85 -0.51
CA ASN A 389 -2.99 9.22 -1.93
C ASN A 389 -4.14 8.47 -2.61
N PRO A 390 -5.10 9.16 -3.27
CA PRO A 390 -6.27 8.53 -3.88
C PRO A 390 -5.96 7.81 -5.20
N VAL A 391 -4.94 6.92 -5.19
CA VAL A 391 -4.51 6.14 -6.35
C VAL A 391 -5.67 5.36 -6.96
N SER A 392 -6.52 4.74 -6.13
CA SER A 392 -7.68 3.97 -6.59
C SER A 392 -8.67 4.82 -7.38
N GLY A 393 -9.00 6.03 -6.91
CA GLY A 393 -9.93 6.92 -7.59
C GLY A 393 -9.42 7.36 -8.97
N MET A 394 -8.15 7.77 -9.06
CA MET A 394 -7.51 8.15 -10.33
C MET A 394 -7.39 6.97 -11.29
N THR A 395 -7.11 5.77 -10.77
CA THR A 395 -7.04 4.53 -11.56
C THR A 395 -8.42 4.13 -12.11
N ILE A 396 -9.48 4.24 -11.29
CA ILE A 396 -10.86 3.99 -11.73
C ILE A 396 -11.24 4.95 -12.85
N ALA A 397 -10.94 6.25 -12.72
CA ALA A 397 -11.21 7.23 -13.77
C ALA A 397 -10.51 6.86 -15.08
N THR A 398 -9.25 6.46 -15.01
CA THR A 398 -8.47 6.00 -16.17
C THR A 398 -9.10 4.77 -16.80
N LEU A 399 -9.41 3.74 -15.97
CA LEU A 399 -10.01 2.49 -16.43
C LEU A 399 -11.33 2.74 -17.19
N LEU A 400 -12.20 3.59 -16.63
CA LEU A 400 -13.48 3.93 -17.22
C LEU A 400 -13.32 4.58 -18.60
N VAL A 401 -12.42 5.57 -18.71
CA VAL A 401 -12.22 6.26 -20.00
C VAL A 401 -11.62 5.31 -21.02
N ILE A 402 -10.54 4.59 -20.67
CA ILE A 402 -9.88 3.66 -21.59
C ILE A 402 -10.87 2.55 -22.01
N ALA A 403 -11.60 1.93 -21.08
CA ALA A 403 -12.57 0.89 -21.36
C ALA A 403 -13.69 1.41 -22.28
N SER A 404 -14.21 2.60 -22.04
CA SER A 404 -15.26 3.20 -22.86
C SER A 404 -14.78 3.47 -24.29
N VAL A 405 -13.54 3.97 -24.46
CA VAL A 405 -12.95 4.20 -25.78
C VAL A 405 -12.78 2.89 -26.54
N TYR A 406 -12.22 1.85 -25.92
CA TYR A 406 -12.04 0.54 -26.57
C TYR A 406 -13.37 -0.12 -26.92
N ARG A 407 -14.37 -0.01 -26.05
CA ARG A 407 -15.72 -0.47 -26.34
C ARG A 407 -16.32 0.26 -27.54
N ALA A 408 -16.18 1.58 -27.62
CA ALA A 408 -16.63 2.39 -28.75
C ALA A 408 -15.92 2.03 -30.07
N MET A 409 -14.64 1.58 -29.97
CA MET A 409 -13.87 1.07 -31.11
C MET A 409 -14.25 -0.36 -31.53
N GLY A 410 -15.18 -1.01 -30.81
CA GLY A 410 -15.58 -2.40 -31.08
C GLY A 410 -14.61 -3.45 -30.48
N THR A 411 -13.61 -3.06 -29.73
CA THR A 411 -12.67 -3.97 -29.10
C THR A 411 -13.25 -4.41 -27.74
N THR A 412 -13.98 -5.52 -27.76
CA THR A 412 -14.71 -6.06 -26.59
C THR A 412 -14.21 -7.46 -26.21
N GLY A 413 -14.82 -8.07 -25.20
CA GLY A 413 -14.46 -9.42 -24.75
C GLY A 413 -13.14 -9.47 -23.98
N ILE A 414 -12.60 -10.68 -23.80
CA ILE A 414 -11.40 -10.94 -22.95
C ILE A 414 -10.17 -10.19 -23.46
N GLY A 415 -9.96 -10.14 -24.79
CA GLY A 415 -8.82 -9.42 -25.38
C GLY A 415 -8.88 -7.91 -25.09
N GLY A 416 -10.05 -7.30 -25.27
CA GLY A 416 -10.26 -5.88 -24.96
C GLY A 416 -10.06 -5.58 -23.47
N MET A 417 -10.60 -6.43 -22.58
CA MET A 417 -10.38 -6.30 -21.13
C MET A 417 -8.90 -6.36 -20.76
N THR A 418 -8.14 -7.26 -21.37
CA THR A 418 -6.70 -7.40 -21.11
C THR A 418 -5.93 -6.14 -21.47
N ILE A 419 -6.17 -5.62 -22.68
CA ILE A 419 -5.52 -4.38 -23.15
C ILE A 419 -5.82 -3.22 -22.19
N VAL A 420 -7.09 -3.05 -21.83
CA VAL A 420 -7.54 -1.99 -20.94
C VAL A 420 -6.91 -2.11 -19.56
N LEU A 421 -6.86 -3.32 -18.98
CA LEU A 421 -6.24 -3.56 -17.68
C LEU A 421 -4.72 -3.30 -17.71
N LEU A 422 -4.02 -3.71 -18.76
CA LEU A 422 -2.58 -3.49 -18.87
C LEU A 422 -2.25 -2.00 -19.06
N ALA A 423 -2.96 -1.29 -19.93
CA ALA A 423 -2.82 0.14 -20.12
C ALA A 423 -3.13 0.93 -18.83
N THR A 424 -4.23 0.57 -18.15
CA THR A 424 -4.57 1.15 -16.85
C THR A 424 -3.54 0.81 -15.77
N GLY A 425 -2.97 -0.40 -15.80
CA GLY A 425 -1.89 -0.82 -14.91
C GLY A 425 -0.66 0.07 -15.04
N VAL A 426 -0.25 0.42 -16.26
CA VAL A 426 0.84 1.37 -16.50
C VAL A 426 0.55 2.72 -15.84
N VAL A 427 -0.67 3.26 -16.03
CA VAL A 427 -1.07 4.53 -15.42
C VAL A 427 -1.11 4.44 -13.90
N CYS A 428 -1.65 3.35 -13.35
CA CYS A 428 -1.73 3.13 -11.90
C CYS A 428 -0.34 3.14 -11.25
N VAL A 429 0.63 2.45 -11.87
CA VAL A 429 2.02 2.47 -11.41
C VAL A 429 2.61 3.88 -11.50
N ALA A 430 2.37 4.61 -12.59
CA ALA A 430 2.85 5.98 -12.73
C ALA A 430 2.31 6.89 -11.62
N ILE A 431 1.02 6.79 -11.30
CA ILE A 431 0.38 7.55 -10.21
C ILE A 431 1.02 7.25 -8.85
N ALA A 432 1.13 5.96 -8.52
CA ALA A 432 1.67 5.54 -7.23
C ALA A 432 3.15 5.93 -7.07
N VAL A 433 3.95 5.72 -8.12
CA VAL A 433 5.37 6.08 -8.14
C VAL A 433 5.57 7.59 -8.07
N ALA A 434 4.78 8.39 -8.80
CA ALA A 434 4.88 9.84 -8.76
C ALA A 434 4.64 10.41 -7.34
N GLY A 435 3.67 9.86 -6.61
CA GLY A 435 3.42 10.22 -5.22
C GLY A 435 4.62 9.92 -4.31
N GLY A 436 5.17 8.71 -4.39
CA GLY A 436 6.35 8.30 -3.62
C GLY A 436 7.61 9.10 -3.97
N VAL A 437 7.78 9.44 -5.26
CA VAL A 437 8.89 10.31 -5.73
C VAL A 437 8.74 11.72 -5.16
N ALA A 438 7.56 12.32 -5.22
CA ALA A 438 7.32 13.67 -4.69
C ALA A 438 7.60 13.74 -3.18
N GLN A 439 7.15 12.73 -2.41
CA GLN A 439 7.45 12.58 -0.98
C GLN A 439 8.96 12.50 -0.71
N SER A 440 9.66 11.62 -1.44
CA SER A 440 11.11 11.43 -1.29
C SER A 440 11.90 12.68 -1.68
N LEU A 441 11.46 13.41 -2.72
CA LEU A 441 12.05 14.68 -3.13
C LEU A 441 11.84 15.79 -2.10
N LYS A 442 10.70 15.81 -1.40
CA LYS A 442 10.47 16.76 -0.30
C LYS A 442 11.36 16.46 0.91
N ALA A 443 11.47 15.20 1.32
CA ALA A 443 12.42 14.79 2.37
C ALA A 443 13.86 15.16 1.98
N THR A 444 14.22 14.91 0.72
CA THR A 444 15.53 15.28 0.16
C THR A 444 15.77 16.80 0.17
N PHE A 445 14.75 17.61 -0.12
CA PHE A 445 14.82 19.06 -0.05
C PHE A 445 15.05 19.54 1.39
N ILE A 446 14.33 18.97 2.36
CA ILE A 446 14.48 19.31 3.79
C ILE A 446 15.87 18.94 4.31
N ILE A 447 16.36 17.76 3.97
CA ILE A 447 17.68 17.27 4.41
C ILE A 447 18.83 17.95 3.65
N GLY A 448 18.62 18.31 2.38
CA GLY A 448 19.62 18.98 1.55
C GLY A 448 20.34 18.09 0.54
N GLY A 449 19.68 17.02 0.06
CA GLY A 449 20.21 16.11 -0.96
C GLY A 449 20.00 16.61 -2.40
N SER A 450 20.49 15.82 -3.40
CA SER A 450 20.36 16.12 -4.83
C SER A 450 19.11 15.45 -5.44
N PRO A 451 18.13 16.21 -5.94
CA PRO A 451 16.93 15.65 -6.59
C PRO A 451 17.27 14.72 -7.76
N ARG A 452 18.27 15.11 -8.57
CA ARG A 452 18.71 14.33 -9.74
C ARG A 452 19.18 12.94 -9.35
N LYS A 453 20.05 12.85 -8.32
CA LYS A 453 20.56 11.55 -7.86
C LYS A 453 19.45 10.68 -7.32
N ILE A 454 18.52 11.25 -6.55
CA ILE A 454 17.36 10.54 -6.02
C ILE A 454 16.50 9.98 -7.15
N GLN A 455 16.08 10.78 -8.12
CA GLN A 455 15.19 10.31 -9.19
C GLN A 455 15.84 9.21 -10.04
N HIS A 456 17.12 9.37 -10.43
CA HIS A 456 17.81 8.31 -11.16
C HIS A 456 17.98 7.03 -10.33
N GLY A 457 18.33 7.16 -9.04
CA GLY A 457 18.44 6.01 -8.13
C GLY A 457 17.12 5.31 -7.94
N MET A 458 16.04 6.04 -7.76
CA MET A 458 14.68 5.50 -7.63
C MET A 458 14.27 4.73 -8.89
N PHE A 459 14.58 5.23 -10.09
CA PHE A 459 14.27 4.51 -11.33
C PHE A 459 15.06 3.20 -11.45
N VAL A 460 16.36 3.21 -11.11
CA VAL A 460 17.19 1.98 -11.13
C VAL A 460 16.66 0.95 -10.13
N SER A 461 16.35 1.35 -8.90
CA SER A 461 15.82 0.44 -7.90
C SER A 461 14.42 -0.08 -8.27
N LEU A 462 13.59 0.77 -8.89
CA LEU A 462 12.28 0.40 -9.43
C LEU A 462 12.39 -0.71 -10.47
N ALA A 463 13.28 -0.56 -11.46
CA ALA A 463 13.45 -1.55 -12.52
C ALA A 463 13.81 -2.93 -11.97
N ILE A 464 14.65 -2.99 -10.93
CA ILE A 464 15.04 -4.25 -10.29
C ILE A 464 13.91 -4.80 -9.40
N ALA A 465 13.32 -3.95 -8.56
CA ALA A 465 12.28 -4.36 -7.62
C ALA A 465 10.98 -4.79 -8.32
N SER A 466 10.70 -4.29 -9.54
CA SER A 466 9.52 -4.66 -10.32
C SER A 466 9.47 -6.15 -10.67
N ILE A 467 10.62 -6.76 -10.92
CA ILE A 467 10.74 -8.21 -11.20
C ILE A 467 10.32 -9.01 -9.96
N ILE A 468 10.79 -8.59 -8.79
CA ILE A 468 10.48 -9.25 -7.51
C ILE A 468 9.01 -9.07 -7.13
N ALA A 469 8.45 -7.89 -7.35
CA ALA A 469 7.02 -7.66 -7.13
C ALA A 469 6.15 -8.54 -8.03
N GLY A 470 6.50 -8.66 -9.33
CA GLY A 470 5.85 -9.56 -10.27
C GLY A 470 5.98 -11.02 -9.86
N ALA A 471 7.18 -11.45 -9.46
CA ALA A 471 7.41 -12.79 -8.94
C ALA A 471 6.58 -13.07 -7.68
N THR A 472 6.42 -12.08 -6.78
CA THR A 472 5.60 -12.20 -5.57
C THR A 472 4.11 -12.38 -5.92
N VAL A 473 3.58 -11.64 -6.90
CA VAL A 473 2.19 -11.81 -7.37
C VAL A 473 1.94 -13.24 -7.84
N LEU A 474 2.83 -13.76 -8.72
CA LEU A 474 2.67 -15.10 -9.28
C LEU A 474 2.92 -16.19 -8.25
N LEU A 475 3.88 -16.00 -7.35
CA LEU A 475 4.11 -16.92 -6.25
C LEU A 475 2.85 -17.09 -5.39
N LEU A 476 2.22 -15.98 -5.01
CA LEU A 476 1.00 -15.99 -4.20
C LEU A 476 -0.19 -16.58 -4.97
N HIS A 477 -0.25 -16.35 -6.29
CA HIS A 477 -1.25 -17.00 -7.13
C HIS A 477 -1.08 -18.51 -7.14
N ASN A 478 0.14 -19.00 -7.36
CA ASN A 478 0.43 -20.43 -7.43
C ASN A 478 0.28 -21.14 -6.08
N ALA A 479 0.62 -20.46 -4.98
CA ALA A 479 0.55 -21.03 -3.63
C ALA A 479 -0.86 -21.04 -3.05
N TYR A 480 -1.64 -19.97 -3.27
CA TYR A 480 -2.92 -19.75 -2.57
C TYR A 480 -4.10 -19.46 -3.50
N GLY A 481 -3.84 -19.08 -4.76
CA GLY A 481 -4.85 -18.58 -5.69
C GLY A 481 -5.28 -17.14 -5.39
N ILE A 482 -5.04 -16.23 -6.34
CA ILE A 482 -5.55 -14.85 -6.24
C ILE A 482 -7.09 -14.88 -6.33
N GLY A 483 -7.76 -14.17 -5.42
CA GLY A 483 -9.21 -14.21 -5.27
C GLY A 483 -9.72 -15.21 -4.23
N SER A 484 -8.83 -16.05 -3.65
CA SER A 484 -9.16 -16.94 -2.53
C SER A 484 -9.39 -16.17 -1.22
N ALA A 485 -9.82 -16.89 -0.17
CA ALA A 485 -9.93 -16.29 1.16
C ALA A 485 -8.56 -15.90 1.75
N GLN A 486 -7.47 -16.59 1.36
CA GLN A 486 -6.11 -16.29 1.80
C GLN A 486 -5.51 -15.09 1.08
N VAL A 487 -5.83 -14.88 -0.21
CA VAL A 487 -5.32 -13.80 -1.05
C VAL A 487 -6.50 -13.16 -1.80
N THR A 488 -7.23 -12.32 -1.10
CA THR A 488 -8.53 -11.78 -1.56
C THR A 488 -8.44 -10.81 -2.72
N ALA A 489 -7.32 -10.11 -2.89
CA ALA A 489 -7.04 -9.10 -3.92
C ALA A 489 -8.21 -8.10 -4.13
N PRO A 490 -8.63 -7.35 -3.10
CA PRO A 490 -9.87 -6.58 -3.14
C PRO A 490 -9.87 -5.50 -4.22
N GLN A 491 -8.76 -4.81 -4.42
CA GLN A 491 -8.63 -3.74 -5.40
C GLN A 491 -8.67 -4.28 -6.85
N ALA A 492 -7.98 -5.38 -7.10
CA ALA A 492 -7.99 -6.03 -8.42
C ALA A 492 -9.37 -6.58 -8.78
N THR A 493 -10.11 -7.12 -7.78
CA THR A 493 -11.49 -7.58 -7.98
C THR A 493 -12.39 -6.40 -8.35
N LEU A 494 -12.21 -5.24 -7.75
CA LEU A 494 -12.92 -4.03 -8.13
C LEU A 494 -12.65 -3.66 -9.60
N MET A 495 -11.38 -3.64 -10.02
CA MET A 495 -11.01 -3.31 -11.41
C MET A 495 -11.58 -4.33 -12.41
N ARG A 496 -11.54 -5.63 -12.04
CA ARG A 496 -12.21 -6.69 -12.79
C ARG A 496 -13.69 -6.38 -12.99
N LEU A 497 -14.43 -6.08 -11.91
CA LEU A 497 -15.86 -5.81 -12.00
C LEU A 497 -16.18 -4.61 -12.88
N ILE A 498 -15.40 -3.54 -12.81
CA ILE A 498 -15.60 -2.36 -13.64
C ILE A 498 -15.37 -2.70 -15.11
N VAL A 499 -14.26 -3.37 -15.45
CA VAL A 499 -13.96 -3.69 -16.84
C VAL A 499 -14.93 -4.71 -17.42
N GLU A 500 -15.30 -5.74 -16.66
CA GLU A 500 -16.35 -6.71 -17.07
C GLU A 500 -17.69 -6.00 -17.29
N GLY A 501 -18.11 -5.14 -16.36
CA GLY A 501 -19.36 -4.39 -16.49
C GLY A 501 -19.42 -3.53 -17.74
N ILE A 502 -18.33 -2.85 -18.09
CA ILE A 502 -18.27 -2.01 -19.28
C ILE A 502 -18.19 -2.87 -20.56
N MET A 503 -17.34 -3.92 -20.57
CA MET A 503 -17.01 -4.65 -21.78
C MET A 503 -18.02 -5.75 -22.14
N THR A 504 -18.62 -6.43 -21.15
CA THR A 504 -19.52 -7.57 -21.37
C THR A 504 -20.97 -7.26 -21.00
N GLY A 505 -21.21 -6.37 -20.06
CA GLY A 505 -22.53 -6.11 -19.48
C GLY A 505 -23.04 -7.21 -18.55
N GLN A 506 -22.29 -8.29 -18.31
CA GLN A 506 -22.70 -9.44 -17.52
C GLN A 506 -22.16 -9.32 -16.08
N LEU A 507 -22.96 -8.77 -15.19
CA LEU A 507 -22.66 -8.70 -13.75
C LEU A 507 -23.90 -9.07 -12.93
N PRO A 508 -23.74 -9.57 -11.69
CA PRO A 508 -24.85 -9.70 -10.75
C PRO A 508 -25.27 -8.31 -10.22
N TRP A 509 -25.88 -7.52 -11.12
CA TRP A 509 -26.19 -6.10 -10.88
C TRP A 509 -26.98 -5.86 -9.61
N THR A 510 -27.89 -6.77 -9.24
CA THR A 510 -28.67 -6.66 -8.00
C THR A 510 -27.76 -6.59 -6.77
N LEU A 511 -26.76 -7.48 -6.68
CA LEU A 511 -25.82 -7.50 -5.56
C LEU A 511 -24.91 -6.27 -5.57
N VAL A 512 -24.42 -5.88 -6.75
CA VAL A 512 -23.59 -4.68 -6.93
C VAL A 512 -24.36 -3.43 -6.49
N ILE A 513 -25.64 -3.28 -6.92
CA ILE A 513 -26.51 -2.14 -6.57
C ILE A 513 -26.76 -2.10 -5.06
N ILE A 514 -26.98 -3.23 -4.38
CA ILE A 514 -27.11 -3.26 -2.92
C ILE A 514 -25.84 -2.67 -2.27
N GLY A 515 -24.66 -3.02 -2.77
CA GLY A 515 -23.40 -2.44 -2.32
C GLY A 515 -23.31 -0.92 -2.55
N VAL A 516 -23.74 -0.47 -3.73
CA VAL A 516 -23.83 0.98 -4.06
C VAL A 516 -24.76 1.71 -3.09
N VAL A 517 -25.92 1.16 -2.76
CA VAL A 517 -26.87 1.74 -1.80
C VAL A 517 -26.23 1.86 -0.41
N ILE A 518 -25.52 0.82 0.06
CA ILE A 518 -24.78 0.86 1.33
C ILE A 518 -23.75 2.00 1.31
N ALA A 519 -22.99 2.14 0.22
CA ALA A 519 -22.00 3.21 0.09
C ALA A 519 -22.62 4.61 0.08
N ILE A 520 -23.75 4.78 -0.61
CA ILE A 520 -24.51 6.04 -0.61
C ILE A 520 -25.02 6.35 0.79
N PHE A 521 -25.56 5.38 1.52
CA PHE A 521 -25.97 5.54 2.91
C PHE A 521 -24.82 5.99 3.80
N CYS A 522 -23.65 5.33 3.71
CA CYS A 522 -22.46 5.75 4.44
C CYS A 522 -22.04 7.18 4.08
N SER A 523 -22.16 7.56 2.80
CA SER A 523 -21.87 8.94 2.34
C SER A 523 -22.77 9.98 2.99
N PHE A 524 -24.07 9.73 3.06
CA PHE A 524 -25.03 10.63 3.73
C PHE A 524 -24.82 10.68 5.25
N ALA A 525 -24.49 9.55 5.86
CA ALA A 525 -24.18 9.46 7.28
C ALA A 525 -22.79 10.03 7.65
N GLN A 526 -22.04 10.55 6.68
CA GLN A 526 -20.66 11.04 6.84
C GLN A 526 -19.69 9.98 7.38
N ILE A 527 -19.99 8.71 7.15
CA ILE A 527 -19.13 7.58 7.51
C ILE A 527 -18.14 7.34 6.37
N PRO A 528 -16.83 7.17 6.65
CA PRO A 528 -15.85 6.78 5.64
C PRO A 528 -16.25 5.49 4.91
N ILE A 529 -16.52 5.58 3.60
CA ILE A 529 -17.13 4.49 2.83
C ILE A 529 -16.15 3.32 2.67
N LEU A 530 -14.90 3.62 2.28
CA LEU A 530 -13.91 2.58 1.93
C LEU A 530 -13.62 1.59 3.07
N PRO A 531 -13.41 2.02 4.32
CA PRO A 531 -13.22 1.07 5.42
C PRO A 531 -14.41 0.13 5.62
N VAL A 532 -15.64 0.65 5.60
CA VAL A 532 -16.86 -0.17 5.73
C VAL A 532 -17.00 -1.13 4.56
N ALA A 533 -16.77 -0.66 3.33
CA ALA A 533 -16.84 -1.47 2.12
C ALA A 533 -15.78 -2.58 2.09
N LEU A 534 -14.54 -2.29 2.53
CA LEU A 534 -13.51 -3.32 2.72
C LEU A 534 -13.93 -4.31 3.80
N GLY A 535 -14.58 -3.87 4.85
CA GLY A 535 -15.15 -4.72 5.88
C GLY A 535 -16.16 -5.73 5.33
N LEU A 536 -17.05 -5.29 4.44
CA LEU A 536 -18.00 -6.18 3.74
C LEU A 536 -17.28 -7.17 2.83
N TYR A 537 -16.26 -6.69 2.10
CA TYR A 537 -15.55 -7.46 1.08
C TYR A 537 -14.58 -8.50 1.67
N LEU A 538 -13.88 -8.18 2.76
CA LEU A 538 -12.86 -9.03 3.36
C LEU A 538 -13.48 -10.04 4.34
N PRO A 539 -12.84 -11.21 4.57
CA PRO A 539 -13.29 -12.15 5.59
C PRO A 539 -13.32 -11.51 6.99
N ILE A 540 -14.29 -11.90 7.81
CA ILE A 540 -14.40 -11.41 9.19
C ILE A 540 -13.15 -11.72 10.02
N SER A 541 -12.53 -12.87 9.81
CA SER A 541 -11.32 -13.27 10.53
C SER A 541 -10.18 -12.28 10.35
N LEU A 542 -10.00 -11.77 9.13
CA LEU A 542 -8.99 -10.77 8.80
C LEU A 542 -9.28 -9.42 9.47
N ASN A 543 -10.50 -8.93 9.35
CA ASN A 543 -10.88 -7.64 9.92
C ASN A 543 -10.92 -7.65 11.46
N SER A 544 -11.24 -8.79 12.07
CA SER A 544 -11.15 -8.98 13.52
C SER A 544 -9.70 -8.81 14.03
N ALA A 545 -8.72 -9.34 13.30
CA ALA A 545 -7.30 -9.19 13.64
C ALA A 545 -6.82 -7.73 13.53
N ILE A 546 -7.21 -7.05 12.44
CA ILE A 546 -6.92 -5.62 12.24
C ILE A 546 -7.58 -4.79 13.36
N PHE A 547 -8.82 -5.08 13.71
CA PHE A 547 -9.53 -4.38 14.79
C PHE A 547 -8.85 -4.60 16.14
N PHE A 548 -8.36 -5.80 16.43
CA PHE A 548 -7.58 -6.06 17.64
C PHE A 548 -6.32 -5.20 17.72
N GLY A 549 -5.58 -5.03 16.61
CA GLY A 549 -4.46 -4.09 16.52
C GLY A 549 -4.88 -2.63 16.80
N GLY A 550 -6.03 -2.21 16.27
CA GLY A 550 -6.63 -0.91 16.53
C GLY A 550 -7.05 -0.70 17.99
N ILE A 551 -7.53 -1.76 18.68
CA ILE A 551 -7.81 -1.71 20.13
C ILE A 551 -6.52 -1.49 20.91
N ILE A 552 -5.44 -2.18 20.57
CA ILE A 552 -4.13 -1.97 21.23
C ILE A 552 -3.68 -0.53 21.08
N ARG A 553 -3.81 0.04 19.88
CA ARG A 553 -3.54 1.47 19.64
C ARG A 553 -4.40 2.36 20.54
N LYS A 554 -5.69 2.09 20.64
CA LYS A 554 -6.61 2.84 21.50
C LYS A 554 -6.23 2.80 22.97
N LEU A 555 -5.78 1.64 23.46
CA LEU A 555 -5.29 1.50 24.83
C LEU A 555 -4.04 2.34 25.11
N VAL A 556 -3.13 2.45 24.12
CA VAL A 556 -1.96 3.35 24.19
C VAL A 556 -2.41 4.80 24.22
N GLU A 557 -3.33 5.20 23.35
CA GLU A 557 -3.89 6.56 23.29
C GLU A 557 -4.58 6.96 24.60
N ILE A 558 -5.38 6.08 25.19
CA ILE A 558 -6.06 6.32 26.47
C ILE A 558 -5.05 6.52 27.60
N LYS A 559 -3.99 5.73 27.63
CA LYS A 559 -2.97 5.80 28.70
C LYS A 559 -2.22 7.13 28.70
N PHE A 560 -1.98 7.72 27.54
CA PHE A 560 -1.21 8.95 27.38
C PHE A 560 -2.02 10.17 26.96
N ASN A 561 -3.35 10.12 27.05
CA ASN A 561 -4.25 11.18 26.58
C ASN A 561 -4.04 12.56 27.25
N LYS A 562 -3.31 12.62 28.35
CA LYS A 562 -3.06 13.87 29.11
C LYS A 562 -1.75 14.57 28.72
N ASP A 563 -0.88 13.92 27.96
CA ASP A 563 0.43 14.43 27.55
C ASP A 563 0.67 14.10 26.08
N GLU A 564 0.43 15.08 25.21
CA GLU A 564 0.52 14.95 23.76
C GLU A 564 1.92 14.50 23.30
N SER A 565 2.97 14.99 23.94
CA SER A 565 4.36 14.61 23.62
C SER A 565 4.64 13.14 23.94
N GLN A 566 4.11 12.63 25.06
CA GLN A 566 4.25 11.22 25.41
C GLN A 566 3.35 10.34 24.53
N LEU A 567 2.19 10.83 24.13
CA LEU A 567 1.28 10.15 23.21
C LEU A 567 1.95 9.93 21.87
N ASP A 568 2.49 10.99 21.27
CA ASP A 568 3.18 10.92 19.97
C ASP A 568 4.37 9.97 20.02
N ALA A 569 5.19 10.04 21.05
CA ALA A 569 6.33 9.14 21.23
C ALA A 569 5.92 7.67 21.40
N ALA A 570 4.80 7.40 22.12
CA ALA A 570 4.28 6.05 22.31
C ALA A 570 3.70 5.48 21.02
N VAL A 571 2.95 6.29 20.27
CA VAL A 571 2.36 5.94 18.99
C VAL A 571 3.45 5.71 17.94
N GLU A 572 4.44 6.59 17.85
CA GLU A 572 5.58 6.41 16.94
C GLU A 572 6.30 5.07 17.23
N ARG A 573 6.63 4.81 18.49
CA ARG A 573 7.32 3.58 18.91
C ARG A 573 6.49 2.32 18.60
N GLY A 574 5.18 2.37 18.82
CA GLY A 574 4.26 1.30 18.46
C GLY A 574 4.15 1.10 16.94
N THR A 575 4.16 2.17 16.18
CA THR A 575 4.15 2.13 14.71
C THR A 575 5.43 1.51 14.16
N LEU A 576 6.60 1.86 14.71
CA LEU A 576 7.88 1.30 14.30
C LEU A 576 7.97 -0.21 14.54
N ILE A 577 7.55 -0.66 15.73
CA ILE A 577 7.57 -2.10 16.03
C ILE A 577 6.54 -2.86 15.20
N SER A 578 5.38 -2.29 14.97
CA SER A 578 4.33 -2.84 14.12
C SER A 578 4.78 -2.94 12.66
N SER A 579 5.49 -1.95 12.14
CA SER A 579 6.10 -2.00 10.79
C SER A 579 7.13 -3.13 10.68
N GLY A 580 7.92 -3.35 11.73
CA GLY A 580 8.83 -4.50 11.83
C GLY A 580 8.07 -5.84 11.82
N LEU A 581 7.00 -5.96 12.62
CA LEU A 581 6.14 -7.16 12.64
C LEU A 581 5.58 -7.49 11.25
N VAL A 582 5.06 -6.48 10.55
CA VAL A 582 4.51 -6.63 9.20
C VAL A 582 5.58 -7.10 8.22
N ALA A 583 6.75 -6.46 8.23
CA ALA A 583 7.85 -6.83 7.35
C ALA A 583 8.34 -8.26 7.64
N GLY A 584 8.49 -8.64 8.90
CA GLY A 584 8.93 -9.96 9.31
C GLY A 584 7.94 -11.07 8.92
N ASP A 585 6.66 -10.87 9.19
CA ASP A 585 5.58 -11.79 8.80
C ASP A 585 5.49 -11.93 7.27
N ALA A 586 5.52 -10.81 6.54
CA ALA A 586 5.41 -10.82 5.08
C ALA A 586 6.60 -11.51 4.40
N ILE A 587 7.84 -11.20 4.80
CA ILE A 587 9.05 -11.84 4.25
C ILE A 587 9.01 -13.34 4.51
N THR A 588 8.70 -13.74 5.74
CA THR A 588 8.60 -15.17 6.10
C THR A 588 7.44 -15.85 5.38
N GLY A 589 6.29 -15.17 5.22
CA GLY A 589 5.16 -15.66 4.44
C GLY A 589 5.50 -15.92 2.98
N ILE A 590 6.32 -15.06 2.36
CA ILE A 590 6.84 -15.26 1.00
C ILE A 590 7.76 -16.47 0.94
N LEU A 591 8.67 -16.65 1.93
CA LEU A 591 9.54 -17.82 2.00
C LEU A 591 8.75 -19.12 2.15
N ILE A 592 7.73 -19.14 3.02
CA ILE A 592 6.82 -20.28 3.16
C ILE A 592 6.06 -20.54 1.84
N GLY A 593 5.63 -19.48 1.14
CA GLY A 593 5.01 -19.58 -0.19
C GLY A 593 5.95 -20.20 -1.23
N ILE A 594 7.26 -19.90 -1.18
CA ILE A 594 8.27 -20.56 -2.04
C ILE A 594 8.34 -22.06 -1.74
N PHE A 595 8.39 -22.45 -0.46
CA PHE A 595 8.40 -23.87 -0.08
C PHE A 595 7.12 -24.56 -0.53
N ALA A 596 5.96 -23.92 -0.38
CA ALA A 596 4.68 -24.45 -0.85
C ALA A 596 4.68 -24.64 -2.39
N ALA A 597 5.18 -23.67 -3.16
CA ALA A 597 5.28 -23.76 -4.61
C ALA A 597 6.26 -24.85 -5.08
N LEU A 598 7.28 -25.17 -4.27
CA LEU A 598 8.23 -26.28 -4.51
C LEU A 598 7.72 -27.64 -3.97
N ASN A 599 6.47 -27.70 -3.48
CA ASN A 599 5.88 -28.87 -2.82
C ASN A 599 6.67 -29.38 -1.59
N ILE A 600 7.40 -28.49 -0.91
CA ILE A 600 8.10 -28.80 0.33
C ILE A 600 7.13 -28.63 1.49
N GLN A 601 6.82 -29.73 2.17
CA GLN A 601 5.97 -29.68 3.36
C GLN A 601 6.71 -29.01 4.52
N THR A 602 6.11 -27.97 5.10
CA THR A 602 6.69 -27.23 6.22
C THR A 602 5.97 -27.50 7.54
N ASN A 603 4.68 -27.78 7.53
CA ASN A 603 3.80 -27.90 8.71
C ASN A 603 3.99 -29.20 9.53
N PHE A 604 5.21 -29.67 9.77
CA PHE A 604 5.44 -30.97 10.41
C PHE A 604 5.12 -31.01 11.92
N LEU A 605 4.98 -29.86 12.59
CA LEU A 605 4.54 -29.80 13.99
C LEU A 605 3.00 -29.71 14.13
N ALA A 606 2.27 -29.65 13.04
CA ALA A 606 0.80 -29.59 13.05
C ALA A 606 0.14 -30.79 13.74
N THR A 607 0.85 -31.92 13.84
CA THR A 607 0.39 -33.15 14.49
C THR A 607 0.52 -33.14 16.02
N ILE A 608 1.26 -32.18 16.61
CA ILE A 608 1.47 -32.12 18.07
C ILE A 608 0.16 -31.85 18.81
N ILE A 609 -0.65 -30.92 18.28
CA ILE A 609 -1.96 -30.58 18.85
C ILE A 609 -3.03 -31.05 17.85
N GLN A 610 -3.55 -32.28 18.04
CA GLN A 610 -4.55 -32.86 17.15
C GLN A 610 -5.96 -32.27 17.36
N ASN A 611 -6.25 -31.77 18.57
CA ASN A 611 -7.56 -31.20 18.87
C ASN A 611 -7.66 -29.76 18.29
N GLU A 612 -8.55 -29.60 17.30
CA GLU A 612 -8.76 -28.33 16.59
C GLU A 612 -9.20 -27.20 17.54
N VAL A 613 -10.06 -27.48 18.51
CA VAL A 613 -10.52 -26.49 19.49
C VAL A 613 -9.35 -26.00 20.35
N LEU A 614 -8.49 -26.93 20.79
CA LEU A 614 -7.30 -26.58 21.57
C LEU A 614 -6.31 -25.75 20.72
N ARG A 615 -6.11 -26.10 19.45
CA ARG A 615 -5.27 -25.30 18.53
C ARG A 615 -5.79 -23.88 18.37
N ASN A 616 -7.10 -23.70 18.22
CA ASN A 616 -7.72 -22.37 18.11
C ASN A 616 -7.57 -21.57 19.41
N ILE A 617 -7.70 -22.19 20.58
CA ILE A 617 -7.46 -21.53 21.88
C ILE A 617 -6.00 -21.10 22.00
N VAL A 618 -5.05 -21.98 21.65
CA VAL A 618 -3.61 -21.64 21.64
C VAL A 618 -3.32 -20.49 20.69
N SER A 619 -3.88 -20.50 19.47
CA SER A 619 -3.74 -19.42 18.49
C SER A 619 -4.16 -18.08 19.07
N LEU A 620 -5.35 -18.01 19.66
CA LEU A 620 -5.89 -16.81 20.29
C LEU A 620 -5.01 -16.36 21.48
N GLY A 621 -4.57 -17.31 22.32
CA GLY A 621 -3.72 -17.02 23.47
C GLY A 621 -2.37 -16.39 23.06
N VAL A 622 -1.70 -16.98 22.06
CA VAL A 622 -0.43 -16.46 21.53
C VAL A 622 -0.63 -15.10 20.86
N PHE A 623 -1.74 -14.90 20.15
CA PHE A 623 -2.07 -13.62 19.52
C PHE A 623 -2.32 -12.51 20.55
N VAL A 624 -3.01 -12.82 21.66
CA VAL A 624 -3.19 -11.88 22.79
C VAL A 624 -1.87 -11.56 23.47
N ILE A 625 -0.98 -12.55 23.62
CA ILE A 625 0.38 -12.32 24.17
C ILE A 625 1.16 -11.38 23.25
N LEU A 626 1.11 -11.59 21.94
CA LEU A 626 1.75 -10.70 20.97
C LEU A 626 1.21 -9.27 21.07
N GLY A 627 -0.10 -9.10 21.15
CA GLY A 627 -0.75 -7.80 21.34
C GLY A 627 -0.36 -7.12 22.64
N SER A 628 -0.31 -7.88 23.73
CA SER A 628 0.15 -7.38 25.04
C SER A 628 1.62 -6.94 25.02
N TRP A 629 2.46 -7.65 24.26
CA TRP A 629 3.84 -7.27 24.05
C TRP A 629 3.96 -5.96 23.27
N VAL A 630 3.20 -5.79 22.16
CA VAL A 630 3.17 -4.54 21.39
C VAL A 630 2.71 -3.37 22.28
N TYR A 631 1.65 -3.57 23.08
CA TYR A 631 1.18 -2.56 24.03
C TYR A 631 2.25 -2.14 25.04
N ARG A 632 2.86 -3.12 25.72
CA ARG A 632 3.92 -2.86 26.72
C ARG A 632 5.10 -2.17 26.11
N TYR A 633 5.51 -2.57 24.92
CA TYR A 633 6.64 -1.98 24.22
C TYR A 633 6.36 -0.53 23.82
N SER A 634 5.18 -0.25 23.29
CA SER A 634 4.73 1.10 22.93
C SER A 634 4.68 2.02 24.15
N CYS A 635 4.23 1.49 25.30
CA CYS A 635 4.10 2.26 26.54
C CYS A 635 5.41 2.48 27.31
N ASN A 636 6.50 1.79 26.96
CA ASN A 636 7.77 1.91 27.70
C ASN A 636 8.59 3.12 27.22
N ILE A 637 8.16 4.35 27.61
CA ILE A 637 8.80 5.62 27.21
C ILE A 637 10.03 5.95 28.08
N ARG A 638 10.20 5.30 29.25
CA ARG A 638 11.22 5.64 30.24
C ARG A 638 12.67 5.52 29.75
N ASP A 639 12.93 4.70 28.74
CA ASP A 639 14.26 4.56 28.13
C ASP A 639 14.77 5.79 27.34
N ASN A 640 13.98 6.86 27.23
CA ASN A 640 14.35 8.06 26.46
C ASN A 640 14.78 9.26 27.34
N ARG A 641 14.72 9.17 28.69
CA ARG A 641 15.07 10.28 29.56
C ARG A 641 16.50 10.21 30.16
N GLU A 642 17.21 9.11 29.92
CA GLU A 642 18.61 8.98 30.32
C GLU A 642 19.52 8.95 29.10
N VAL A 643 19.75 10.08 28.47
CA VAL A 643 21.03 10.50 27.83
C VAL A 643 21.02 12.03 27.69
#